data_4599329fb2b56b14ecbf9e908c47c74c
#
_entry.id   4599329fb2b56b14ecbf9e908c47c74c
#
_cell.length_a   1.000
_cell.length_b   1.000
_cell.length_c   1.000
_cell.angle_alpha   90.00
_cell.angle_beta   90.00
_cell.angle_gamma   90.00
#
_symmetry.space_group_name_H-M   'P 1'
#
loop_
_entity.id
_entity.type
_entity.pdbx_description
1 polymer ?
#
loop_
_entity_poly.entity_id
_entity_poly.type
_entity_poly.pdbx_seq_one_letter_code
_entity_poly.pdbx_strand_id
1 'polypeptide(L)'
;MIVKKIITFILFNLAAVSIYAAAPALIDMPSVRRSIKTGGTVQEFATVKVAVAKNTPLLRYAVRELIDALQSAGISVQNIQPDTAVADGELKIVLGGGADLSQLPPEGFIIRKQGNTVYIAGKDSEVDDPAQNRWCQWYNRGTLTGVYDFLERFAGVRFYFPGKVGTYIPRRNTLQLPGSIDIFDSPDMRLRSWSHYPGKYPAGEDGKLNGVERFNVQLLRLRGSEYAVPICHGLNALGLMRRFGKTHPEYFALMTNGKRYNDPRQSHPGQICFSSGVIEEIYQDMASALRGEPASKRGVLAFASTDTPMYDPYRSFNVNMFCIMPQDYMYWCGCSQCAAIAPAGHGLYENPEQARKVSNFIWQLTADMANRLQKENIPGFIVQMVYPPYNYLPEFDLPDNLRLIVSMTGTPEVAGKRLIEWSQKCRQPLMIWTYPGKHMAKVNFDGIPAWEGKRAIKFYQQNRRYIAGITRECETDYRFFAHLDDYLYSKWCWNHDTDMEALQDEYYSLMFGQGGEYIRKFYDELETLWNDHIVGDMQESALGPVVKVPTIQDAWLKVYTTEKLESFKKLFDQAEAAVAGNPEELERVRYVRKNILDVIIMHSRAYHSSDSLRQMWQLVIPGRAFLKPLAGGLHESMANVTVSEDQNNFIFLFNCREKVPFAQASGLDNESIFSESHVELFLNPSGDRKNYLHLAVSARGTLYDSLCTPDGTDKKFASQAQCQANLTPEGWSAQITLPKKVLGDYVKTGFPVNFAFTAGNPQEEGIVNYQWNVLPDTTFHNVSKYGLLIPQESAPQELISNWDFQLDASGRAPGWFLWRQFPARQTSGFDRRDYIAGGAALRLENREPGKVLNATAKIALQPGKNYRLSFDMKTDLQDVPGNSQFGADVIVCQAARGYKLIHFPFTTLRGKNPWRRYSVDFQADKYANPQEAELVLWLRGDVGTVYFDRVSLIELP
;
A
#
# COMPACT_ATOMS: atom_id res chain seq x y z
N MET A 1 19.14 -29.06 49.22
CA MET A 1 18.85 -29.20 47.80
C MET A 1 18.26 -27.93 47.17
N ILE A 2 17.44 -27.19 47.82
CA ILE A 2 16.83 -25.93 47.35
C ILE A 2 17.87 -24.79 47.27
N VAL A 3 18.80 -24.66 48.20
CA VAL A 3 19.83 -23.60 48.18
C VAL A 3 20.83 -23.78 47.00
N LYS A 4 21.17 -25.01 46.60
CA LYS A 4 22.02 -25.26 45.45
C LYS A 4 21.34 -24.91 44.11
N LYS A 5 19.99 -25.06 43.99
CA LYS A 5 19.24 -24.67 42.79
C LYS A 5 19.08 -23.16 42.65
N ILE A 6 18.99 -22.42 43.77
CA ILE A 6 18.93 -20.96 43.78
C ILE A 6 20.29 -20.35 43.41
N ILE A 7 21.38 -20.90 43.90
CA ILE A 7 22.75 -20.44 43.55
C ILE A 7 23.09 -20.75 42.09
N THR A 8 22.65 -21.90 41.54
CA THR A 8 22.83 -22.24 40.14
C THR A 8 21.96 -21.35 39.22
N PHE A 9 20.75 -20.97 39.68
CA PHE A 9 19.88 -20.06 38.93
C PHE A 9 20.40 -18.61 38.94
N ILE A 10 20.98 -18.17 40.04
CA ILE A 10 21.61 -16.84 40.15
C ILE A 10 22.92 -16.78 39.36
N LEU A 11 23.72 -17.84 39.38
CA LEU A 11 24.97 -17.92 38.57
C LEU A 11 24.68 -18.06 37.08
N PHE A 12 23.60 -18.71 36.67
CA PHE A 12 23.18 -18.78 35.29
C PHE A 12 22.63 -17.43 34.77
N ASN A 13 21.90 -16.66 35.62
CA ASN A 13 21.47 -15.31 35.27
C ASN A 13 22.60 -14.28 35.30
N LEU A 14 23.59 -14.44 36.19
CA LEU A 14 24.80 -13.58 36.21
C LEU A 14 25.76 -13.90 35.08
N ALA A 15 25.86 -15.16 34.63
CA ALA A 15 26.62 -15.51 33.43
C ALA A 15 25.95 -15.05 32.12
N ALA A 16 24.58 -14.98 32.09
CA ALA A 16 23.87 -14.43 30.95
C ALA A 16 23.95 -12.88 30.87
N VAL A 17 24.25 -12.19 31.95
CA VAL A 17 24.44 -10.73 31.97
C VAL A 17 25.84 -10.28 31.58
N SER A 18 26.85 -11.17 31.59
CA SER A 18 28.27 -10.81 31.35
C SER A 18 28.80 -11.11 29.94
N ILE A 19 27.95 -11.55 28.97
CA ILE A 19 28.38 -11.82 27.59
C ILE A 19 27.93 -10.73 26.61
N TYR A 20 27.17 -9.74 27.06
CA TYR A 20 26.85 -8.59 26.22
C TYR A 20 27.89 -7.47 26.43
N ALA A 21 29.11 -7.71 26.04
CA ALA A 21 30.01 -6.61 25.69
C ALA A 21 29.29 -5.78 24.63
N ALA A 22 29.24 -4.47 24.82
CA ALA A 22 28.52 -3.55 23.99
C ALA A 22 28.74 -3.86 22.51
N ALA A 23 27.67 -4.28 21.80
CA ALA A 23 27.73 -4.41 20.37
C ALA A 23 28.20 -3.07 19.78
N PRO A 24 29.12 -3.06 18.80
CA PRO A 24 29.58 -1.82 18.19
C PRO A 24 28.34 -1.05 17.68
N ALA A 25 28.27 0.22 18.00
CA ALA A 25 27.16 1.05 17.57
C ALA A 25 27.09 1.00 16.03
N LEU A 26 25.91 0.80 15.47
CA LEU A 26 25.68 0.66 14.03
C LEU A 26 26.21 1.87 13.25
N ILE A 27 26.29 3.00 13.91
CA ILE A 27 26.89 4.26 13.51
C ILE A 27 27.48 4.82 14.80
N ASP A 28 28.71 5.34 14.78
CA ASP A 28 29.33 5.93 15.96
C ASP A 28 28.38 6.87 16.69
N MET A 29 27.70 6.36 17.68
CA MET A 29 26.77 7.12 18.49
C MET A 29 27.51 7.62 19.73
N PRO A 30 27.47 8.90 20.04
CA PRO A 30 28.10 9.41 21.24
C PRO A 30 27.48 8.77 22.50
N SER A 31 28.30 8.57 23.51
CA SER A 31 27.84 8.03 24.80
C SER A 31 26.81 8.94 25.49
N VAL A 32 26.89 10.25 25.23
CA VAL A 32 25.93 11.25 25.73
C VAL A 32 25.13 11.78 24.57
N ARG A 33 23.83 11.54 24.57
CA ARG A 33 22.90 11.93 23.52
C ARG A 33 22.10 13.18 23.87
N ARG A 34 21.94 13.45 25.17
CA ARG A 34 21.19 14.63 25.62
C ARG A 34 21.66 15.11 26.99
N SER A 35 21.52 16.42 27.18
CA SER A 35 21.64 17.10 28.45
C SER A 35 20.63 18.24 28.44
N ILE A 36 19.63 18.16 29.32
CA ILE A 36 18.57 19.16 29.43
C ILE A 36 18.69 19.82 30.78
N LYS A 37 19.20 21.05 30.79
CA LYS A 37 19.34 21.87 31.99
C LYS A 37 18.54 23.15 31.82
N THR A 38 17.54 23.33 32.65
CA THR A 38 16.73 24.54 32.73
C THR A 38 16.59 24.96 34.20
N GLY A 39 16.56 26.23 34.48
CA GLY A 39 16.44 26.69 35.85
C GLY A 39 16.29 28.22 35.97
N GLY A 40 16.32 28.71 37.19
CA GLY A 40 16.12 30.11 37.49
C GLY A 40 14.65 30.57 37.40
N THR A 41 14.40 31.83 37.76
CA THR A 41 13.05 32.42 37.72
C THR A 41 12.54 32.48 36.29
N VAL A 42 11.27 32.06 36.09
CA VAL A 42 10.58 32.14 34.81
C VAL A 42 10.46 33.63 34.41
N GLN A 43 10.80 33.90 33.18
CA GLN A 43 10.69 35.21 32.56
C GLN A 43 9.62 35.18 31.47
N GLU A 44 8.89 36.30 31.33
CA GLU A 44 7.84 36.44 30.34
C GLU A 44 8.23 37.46 29.27
N PHE A 45 7.98 37.14 28.00
CA PHE A 45 8.30 37.99 26.87
C PHE A 45 7.06 38.17 25.98
N ALA A 46 6.56 39.38 25.88
CA ALA A 46 5.44 39.76 25.01
C ALA A 46 5.90 39.93 23.54
N THR A 47 7.18 40.30 23.37
CA THR A 47 7.78 40.52 22.05
C THR A 47 9.00 39.63 21.86
N VAL A 48 9.02 38.93 20.74
CA VAL A 48 10.12 38.05 20.30
C VAL A 48 10.71 38.59 19.02
N LYS A 49 12.03 38.77 18.98
CA LYS A 49 12.79 39.14 17.80
C LYS A 49 13.60 37.95 17.30
N VAL A 50 13.42 37.59 16.04
CA VAL A 50 14.07 36.42 15.44
C VAL A 50 15.14 36.89 14.46
N ALA A 51 16.34 36.34 14.55
CA ALA A 51 17.44 36.56 13.64
C ALA A 51 18.07 35.28 13.15
N VAL A 52 18.75 35.33 12.00
CA VAL A 52 19.52 34.19 11.45
C VAL A 52 20.99 34.57 11.36
N ALA A 53 21.90 33.69 11.78
CA ALA A 53 23.34 33.91 11.67
C ALA A 53 23.84 33.84 10.22
N LYS A 54 23.16 33.05 9.37
CA LYS A 54 23.43 32.88 7.94
C LYS A 54 22.11 32.84 7.15
N ASN A 55 22.08 33.55 6.03
CA ASN A 55 20.87 33.59 5.20
C ASN A 55 20.81 32.40 4.20
N THR A 56 20.54 31.20 4.69
CA THR A 56 20.31 30.00 3.85
C THR A 56 18.82 29.70 3.69
N PRO A 57 18.40 29.00 2.63
CA PRO A 57 17.01 28.60 2.45
C PRO A 57 16.46 27.80 3.64
N LEU A 58 17.24 26.86 4.18
CA LEU A 58 16.89 26.07 5.36
C LEU A 58 16.59 26.95 6.59
N LEU A 59 17.47 27.93 6.87
CA LEU A 59 17.27 28.81 8.02
C LEU A 59 16.12 29.80 7.80
N ARG A 60 15.89 30.28 6.58
CA ARG A 60 14.65 31.03 6.26
C ARG A 60 13.38 30.19 6.49
N TYR A 61 13.42 28.93 6.14
CA TYR A 61 12.32 28.00 6.44
C TYR A 61 12.12 27.85 7.95
N ALA A 62 13.20 27.66 8.72
CA ALA A 62 13.16 27.55 10.17
C ALA A 62 12.61 28.81 10.83
N VAL A 63 12.99 30.02 10.35
CA VAL A 63 12.43 31.30 10.80
C VAL A 63 10.93 31.37 10.55
N ARG A 64 10.47 30.96 9.36
CA ARG A 64 9.04 30.96 9.02
C ARG A 64 8.25 30.07 9.97
N GLU A 65 8.67 28.80 10.15
CA GLU A 65 8.02 27.85 11.07
C GLU A 65 7.96 28.41 12.51
N LEU A 66 9.03 29.04 12.97
CA LEU A 66 9.08 29.63 14.31
C LEU A 66 8.13 30.84 14.42
N ILE A 67 8.20 31.80 13.48
CA ILE A 67 7.37 32.99 13.48
C ILE A 67 5.89 32.64 13.36
N ASP A 68 5.53 31.79 12.39
CA ASP A 68 4.14 31.41 12.14
C ASP A 68 3.52 30.76 13.38
N ALA A 69 4.27 29.90 14.07
CA ALA A 69 3.80 29.23 15.27
C ALA A 69 3.62 30.22 16.45
N LEU A 70 4.60 31.08 16.70
CA LEU A 70 4.53 32.06 17.81
C LEU A 70 3.46 33.12 17.55
N GLN A 71 3.33 33.64 16.33
CA GLN A 71 2.26 34.58 15.97
C GLN A 71 0.88 33.93 16.07
N SER A 72 0.75 32.67 15.66
CA SER A 72 -0.49 31.90 15.83
C SER A 72 -0.84 31.71 17.30
N ALA A 73 0.15 31.62 18.18
CA ALA A 73 -0.06 31.62 19.63
C ALA A 73 -0.51 33.00 20.20
N GLY A 74 -0.37 34.10 19.45
CA GLY A 74 -0.71 35.47 19.90
C GLY A 74 0.48 36.26 20.36
N ILE A 75 1.72 35.77 20.18
CA ILE A 75 2.96 36.44 20.56
C ILE A 75 3.39 37.41 19.45
N SER A 76 3.80 38.62 19.80
CA SER A 76 4.36 39.58 18.84
C SER A 76 5.75 39.15 18.40
N VAL A 77 5.94 38.91 17.09
CA VAL A 77 7.23 38.46 16.53
C VAL A 77 7.69 39.34 15.39
N GLN A 78 8.98 39.71 15.42
CA GLN A 78 9.63 40.52 14.38
C GLN A 78 10.90 39.80 13.88
N ASN A 79 11.12 39.82 12.58
CA ASN A 79 12.36 39.34 11.98
C ASN A 79 13.37 40.51 11.96
N ILE A 80 14.58 40.32 12.48
CA ILE A 80 15.61 41.34 12.64
C ILE A 80 16.98 40.85 12.11
N GLN A 81 17.94 41.76 11.99
CA GLN A 81 19.32 41.39 11.71
C GLN A 81 20.02 40.83 12.96
N PRO A 82 21.03 39.93 12.82
CA PRO A 82 21.70 39.28 13.95
C PRO A 82 22.36 40.25 14.96
N ASP A 83 22.85 41.38 14.50
CA ASP A 83 23.53 42.40 15.30
C ASP A 83 22.58 43.41 15.95
N THR A 84 21.30 43.36 15.63
CA THR A 84 20.28 44.27 16.21
C THR A 84 20.16 44.00 17.71
N ALA A 85 20.35 45.06 18.51
CA ALA A 85 20.09 45.03 19.95
C ALA A 85 18.59 44.86 20.22
N VAL A 86 18.24 44.29 21.35
CA VAL A 86 16.87 44.19 21.84
C VAL A 86 16.69 44.98 23.12
N ALA A 87 15.50 45.55 23.33
CA ALA A 87 15.19 46.30 24.52
C ALA A 87 15.01 45.36 25.75
N ASP A 88 15.07 45.94 26.92
CA ASP A 88 14.75 45.25 28.16
C ASP A 88 13.32 44.73 28.08
N GLY A 89 13.12 43.42 28.42
CA GLY A 89 11.84 42.77 28.34
C GLY A 89 11.50 42.15 26.96
N GLU A 90 12.29 42.37 25.94
CA GLU A 90 12.20 41.66 24.66
C GLU A 90 13.10 40.41 24.63
N LEU A 91 12.66 39.38 23.96
CA LEU A 91 13.45 38.16 23.73
C LEU A 91 14.06 38.19 22.31
N LYS A 92 15.34 37.90 22.20
CA LYS A 92 16.01 37.63 20.93
C LYS A 92 16.21 36.14 20.74
N ILE A 93 15.83 35.61 19.58
CA ILE A 93 16.13 34.22 19.19
C ILE A 93 17.02 34.24 17.96
N VAL A 94 18.19 33.64 18.04
CA VAL A 94 19.19 33.58 16.96
C VAL A 94 19.29 32.15 16.46
N LEU A 95 19.02 31.94 15.17
CA LEU A 95 19.08 30.61 14.53
C LEU A 95 20.39 30.40 13.76
N GLY A 96 21.02 29.27 13.95
CA GLY A 96 22.20 28.83 13.21
C GLY A 96 23.52 29.47 13.66
N GLY A 97 23.62 30.00 14.87
CA GLY A 97 24.82 30.66 15.38
C GLY A 97 24.95 30.61 16.90
N GLY A 98 26.03 31.21 17.41
CA GLY A 98 26.22 31.46 18.84
C GLY A 98 26.72 30.25 19.64
N ALA A 99 27.20 29.17 18.98
CA ALA A 99 27.70 27.97 19.64
C ALA A 99 28.77 27.25 18.83
N ASP A 100 29.68 26.56 19.53
CA ASP A 100 30.57 25.60 18.93
C ASP A 100 29.77 24.28 18.64
N LEU A 101 29.70 23.91 17.36
CA LEU A 101 29.00 22.72 16.88
C LEU A 101 29.94 21.53 16.64
N SER A 102 31.24 21.67 16.94
CA SER A 102 32.23 20.64 16.64
C SER A 102 31.96 19.33 17.38
N GLN A 103 31.47 19.42 18.61
CA GLN A 103 31.14 18.31 19.48
C GLN A 103 29.70 17.79 19.31
N LEU A 104 28.88 18.43 18.46
CA LEU A 104 27.53 17.95 18.22
C LEU A 104 27.56 16.65 17.42
N PRO A 105 26.86 15.60 17.88
CA PRO A 105 26.64 14.45 17.06
C PRO A 105 25.79 14.83 15.83
N PRO A 106 25.79 14.00 14.81
CA PRO A 106 24.84 14.15 13.72
C PRO A 106 23.39 14.22 14.26
N GLU A 107 22.54 15.00 13.61
CA GLU A 107 21.16 15.28 14.03
C GLU A 107 20.99 15.99 15.37
N GLY A 108 22.11 16.32 16.05
CA GLY A 108 22.09 17.03 17.31
C GLY A 108 21.85 18.54 17.14
N PHE A 109 21.24 19.14 18.15
CA PHE A 109 21.09 20.59 18.27
C PHE A 109 21.37 21.06 19.68
N ILE A 110 21.55 22.38 19.82
CA ILE A 110 21.60 23.06 21.10
C ILE A 110 20.50 24.12 21.17
N ILE A 111 20.00 24.37 22.39
CA ILE A 111 19.20 25.55 22.75
C ILE A 111 19.86 26.17 23.98
N ARG A 112 20.41 27.37 23.86
CA ARG A 112 21.12 28.02 24.95
C ARG A 112 20.65 29.45 25.17
N LYS A 113 20.28 29.77 26.41
CA LYS A 113 19.86 31.13 26.78
C LYS A 113 21.00 31.89 27.50
N GLN A 114 21.34 33.06 27.00
CA GLN A 114 22.29 34.01 27.59
C GLN A 114 21.63 35.37 27.70
N GLY A 115 21.34 35.81 28.93
CA GLY A 115 20.52 37.00 29.17
C GLY A 115 19.14 36.83 28.47
N ASN A 116 18.75 37.85 27.69
CA ASN A 116 17.50 37.83 26.91
C ASN A 116 17.70 37.24 25.48
N THR A 117 18.80 36.56 25.22
CA THR A 117 19.06 35.96 23.91
C THR A 117 19.03 34.42 24.01
N VAL A 118 18.26 33.76 23.15
CA VAL A 118 18.25 32.29 22.96
C VAL A 118 18.91 31.96 21.63
N TYR A 119 19.92 31.14 21.69
CA TYR A 119 20.57 30.53 20.50
C TYR A 119 20.01 29.15 20.24
N ILE A 120 19.58 28.91 18.99
CA ILE A 120 19.17 27.58 18.53
C ILE A 120 20.05 27.22 17.34
N ALA A 121 20.88 26.20 17.48
CA ALA A 121 21.84 25.86 16.45
C ALA A 121 22.10 24.35 16.37
N GLY A 122 22.37 23.89 15.16
CA GLY A 122 22.79 22.52 14.84
C GLY A 122 23.59 22.51 13.53
N LYS A 123 24.05 21.33 13.12
CA LYS A 123 24.68 21.20 11.80
C LYS A 123 23.63 21.31 10.73
N ASP A 124 23.84 22.18 9.76
CA ASP A 124 22.88 22.45 8.67
C ASP A 124 23.55 22.30 7.31
N SER A 125 22.87 21.65 6.38
CA SER A 125 23.26 21.59 4.97
C SER A 125 22.64 22.74 4.17
N GLU A 126 23.21 23.04 3.02
CA GLU A 126 22.58 23.92 2.03
C GLU A 126 21.57 23.10 1.21
N VAL A 127 20.31 23.52 1.26
CA VAL A 127 19.19 22.92 0.50
C VAL A 127 18.27 24.02 -0.01
N ASP A 128 17.66 23.84 -1.19
CA ASP A 128 16.86 24.88 -1.83
C ASP A 128 15.53 25.11 -1.10
N ASP A 129 14.72 24.06 -0.92
CA ASP A 129 13.45 24.14 -0.20
C ASP A 129 13.22 22.84 0.60
N PRO A 130 13.28 22.92 1.94
CA PRO A 130 13.05 21.77 2.80
C PRO A 130 11.69 21.08 2.60
N ALA A 131 10.64 21.83 2.28
CA ALA A 131 9.30 21.28 2.11
C ALA A 131 9.12 20.49 0.81
N GLN A 132 9.85 20.85 -0.24
CA GLN A 132 9.77 20.21 -1.55
C GLN A 132 10.69 19.02 -1.72
N ASN A 133 11.61 18.79 -0.77
CA ASN A 133 12.56 17.70 -0.86
C ASN A 133 11.84 16.37 -0.60
N ARG A 134 11.42 15.73 -1.71
CA ARG A 134 10.64 14.48 -1.66
C ARG A 134 11.38 13.39 -0.92
N TRP A 135 10.72 12.67 -0.04
CA TRP A 135 11.10 11.43 0.60
C TRP A 135 12.29 11.50 1.54
N CYS A 136 13.25 12.25 1.21
CA CYS A 136 14.62 12.07 1.59
C CYS A 136 15.14 13.36 2.11
N GLN A 137 14.88 13.55 3.34
CA GLN A 137 15.41 14.68 4.05
C GLN A 137 16.79 14.31 4.61
N TRP A 138 17.63 13.67 3.73
CA TRP A 138 18.96 13.18 4.08
C TRP A 138 20.00 14.27 3.94
N TYR A 139 19.74 15.35 4.65
CA TYR A 139 20.64 16.48 4.80
C TYR A 139 20.60 16.94 6.25
N ASN A 140 21.68 17.52 6.71
CA ASN A 140 21.74 18.05 8.06
C ASN A 140 20.81 19.25 8.21
N ARG A 141 19.99 19.24 9.29
CA ARG A 141 19.00 20.29 9.61
C ARG A 141 18.83 20.49 11.11
N GLY A 142 19.94 20.37 11.84
CA GLY A 142 19.92 20.41 13.30
C GLY A 142 19.31 21.68 13.87
N THR A 143 19.51 22.85 13.25
CA THR A 143 18.87 24.10 13.69
C THR A 143 17.35 24.04 13.54
N LEU A 144 16.82 23.55 12.43
CA LEU A 144 15.37 23.37 12.23
C LEU A 144 14.78 22.39 13.25
N THR A 145 15.49 21.29 13.51
CA THR A 145 15.14 20.31 14.53
C THR A 145 15.06 20.96 15.92
N GLY A 146 16.04 21.80 16.25
CA GLY A 146 16.04 22.58 17.49
C GLY A 146 14.90 23.60 17.58
N VAL A 147 14.47 24.18 16.46
CA VAL A 147 13.29 25.06 16.41
C VAL A 147 12.02 24.28 16.77
N TYR A 148 11.82 23.08 16.22
CA TYR A 148 10.66 22.28 16.58
C TYR A 148 10.70 21.83 18.05
N ASP A 149 11.87 21.49 18.59
CA ASP A 149 12.01 21.19 20.02
C ASP A 149 11.69 22.42 20.89
N PHE A 150 12.18 23.60 20.50
CA PHE A 150 11.88 24.84 21.20
C PHE A 150 10.37 25.14 21.23
N LEU A 151 9.70 24.99 20.09
CA LEU A 151 8.25 25.20 19.97
C LEU A 151 7.46 24.21 20.83
N GLU A 152 7.85 22.95 20.81
CA GLU A 152 7.18 21.92 21.64
C GLU A 152 7.43 22.13 23.12
N ARG A 153 8.67 22.42 23.51
CA ARG A 153 9.09 22.50 24.91
C ARG A 153 8.67 23.79 25.61
N PHE A 154 8.77 24.92 24.92
CA PHE A 154 8.56 26.23 25.54
C PHE A 154 7.29 26.94 25.05
N ALA A 155 6.89 26.75 23.80
CA ALA A 155 5.64 27.34 23.31
C ALA A 155 4.43 26.40 23.46
N GLY A 156 4.63 25.12 23.78
CA GLY A 156 3.57 24.14 23.96
C GLY A 156 2.91 23.68 22.66
N VAL A 157 3.55 23.91 21.52
CA VAL A 157 3.06 23.50 20.21
C VAL A 157 3.15 21.97 20.07
N ARG A 158 2.20 21.38 19.38
CA ARG A 158 2.25 19.96 19.00
C ARG A 158 1.91 19.77 17.53
N PHE A 159 2.64 18.85 16.87
CA PHE A 159 2.49 18.55 15.45
C PHE A 159 2.01 17.11 15.26
N TYR A 160 0.72 16.86 15.46
CA TYR A 160 0.17 15.51 15.43
C TYR A 160 0.04 14.96 14.01
N PHE A 161 -0.39 15.79 13.05
CA PHE A 161 -0.49 15.44 11.63
C PHE A 161 -0.43 16.70 10.75
N PRO A 162 -0.23 16.56 9.43
CA PRO A 162 -0.03 17.70 8.54
C PRO A 162 -1.21 18.68 8.51
N GLY A 163 -0.90 19.97 8.49
CA GLY A 163 -1.85 21.06 8.32
C GLY A 163 -2.25 21.74 9.63
N LYS A 164 -3.09 22.77 9.49
CA LYS A 164 -3.52 23.62 10.62
C LYS A 164 -4.30 22.79 11.64
N VAL A 165 -5.23 21.97 11.19
CA VAL A 165 -6.08 21.13 12.05
C VAL A 165 -5.24 20.16 12.90
N GLY A 166 -4.16 19.60 12.33
CA GLY A 166 -3.24 18.68 13.02
C GLY A 166 -2.18 19.34 13.89
N THR A 167 -2.13 20.66 13.89
CA THR A 167 -1.18 21.43 14.71
C THR A 167 -1.91 22.07 15.89
N TYR A 168 -1.56 21.68 17.10
CA TYR A 168 -2.07 22.32 18.30
C TYR A 168 -1.15 23.48 18.68
N ILE A 169 -1.69 24.68 18.80
CA ILE A 169 -0.99 25.87 19.24
C ILE A 169 -1.80 26.52 20.35
N PRO A 170 -1.29 26.51 21.60
CA PRO A 170 -2.01 27.13 22.70
C PRO A 170 -2.03 28.66 22.54
N ARG A 171 -3.16 29.30 22.80
CA ARG A 171 -3.27 30.75 22.82
C ARG A 171 -2.50 31.32 24.02
N ARG A 172 -1.57 32.21 23.75
CA ARG A 172 -0.71 32.87 24.74
C ARG A 172 -0.41 34.29 24.29
N ASN A 173 -0.36 35.22 25.23
CA ASN A 173 0.05 36.58 24.93
C ASN A 173 1.55 36.85 25.20
N THR A 174 2.19 35.90 25.87
CA THR A 174 3.60 35.94 26.26
C THR A 174 4.26 34.58 26.07
N LEU A 175 5.55 34.62 25.79
CA LEU A 175 6.39 33.42 25.81
C LEU A 175 7.08 33.34 27.18
N GLN A 176 6.86 32.27 27.89
CA GLN A 176 7.46 32.00 29.19
C GLN A 176 8.69 31.12 29.06
N LEU A 177 9.83 31.57 29.53
CA LEU A 177 11.09 30.86 29.49
C LEU A 177 11.75 30.79 30.88
N PRO A 178 12.42 29.66 31.22
CA PRO A 178 13.32 29.60 32.37
C PRO A 178 14.39 30.66 32.32
N GLY A 179 14.85 31.14 33.48
CA GLY A 179 15.93 32.11 33.57
C GLY A 179 17.23 31.64 32.90
N SER A 180 17.51 30.35 32.94
CA SER A 180 18.60 29.70 32.22
C SER A 180 18.12 28.51 31.42
N ILE A 181 18.69 28.32 30.22
CA ILE A 181 18.47 27.19 29.32
C ILE A 181 19.82 26.78 28.78
N ASP A 182 20.20 25.51 28.98
CA ASP A 182 21.36 24.90 28.37
C ASP A 182 20.97 23.47 27.97
N ILE A 183 20.51 23.33 26.76
CA ILE A 183 20.00 22.08 26.19
C ILE A 183 20.93 21.66 25.06
N PHE A 184 21.30 20.40 25.12
CA PHE A 184 21.87 19.62 24.06
C PHE A 184 20.99 18.37 23.90
N ASP A 185 20.52 18.09 22.68
CA ASP A 185 19.69 16.90 22.41
C ASP A 185 19.98 16.33 21.03
N SER A 186 19.87 15.00 20.91
CA SER A 186 19.98 14.24 19.68
C SER A 186 19.18 12.94 19.81
N PRO A 187 18.77 12.31 18.69
CA PRO A 187 17.92 11.14 18.75
C PRO A 187 18.62 9.92 19.34
N ASP A 188 17.88 9.09 20.07
CA ASP A 188 18.33 7.78 20.53
C ASP A 188 18.47 6.79 19.37
N MET A 189 17.64 6.95 18.33
CA MET A 189 17.68 6.13 17.13
C MET A 189 17.93 7.00 15.90
N ARG A 190 19.06 6.78 15.22
CA ARG A 190 19.42 7.60 14.05
C ARG A 190 18.64 7.21 12.81
N LEU A 191 18.37 5.93 12.55
CA LEU A 191 17.54 5.51 11.45
C LEU A 191 16.07 5.46 11.89
N ARG A 192 15.31 6.47 11.46
CA ARG A 192 13.88 6.65 11.70
C ARG A 192 13.24 7.01 10.37
N SER A 193 13.19 6.02 9.46
CA SER A 193 12.79 6.30 8.09
C SER A 193 11.38 5.78 7.78
N TRP A 194 10.79 6.41 6.78
CA TRP A 194 9.55 5.96 6.16
C TRP A 194 9.85 5.65 4.70
N SER A 195 9.36 4.51 4.21
CA SER A 195 9.25 4.25 2.81
C SER A 195 7.77 4.41 2.39
N HIS A 196 7.59 5.09 1.34
CA HIS A 196 6.50 5.15 0.37
C HIS A 196 5.04 5.40 0.74
N TYR A 197 4.41 5.95 -0.26
CA TYR A 197 3.03 6.33 -0.56
C TYR A 197 2.51 7.60 0.13
N PRO A 198 3.26 8.73 0.06
CA PRO A 198 2.78 10.00 0.64
C PRO A 198 1.57 10.59 -0.09
N GLY A 199 1.29 10.14 -1.33
CA GLY A 199 0.22 10.70 -2.16
C GLY A 199 -1.21 10.48 -1.65
N LYS A 200 -1.37 9.64 -0.63
CA LYS A 200 -2.69 9.26 -0.07
C LYS A 200 -3.03 9.96 1.24
N TYR A 201 -2.29 11.00 1.60
CA TYR A 201 -2.69 11.88 2.70
C TYR A 201 -3.86 12.79 2.27
N PRO A 202 -4.83 13.08 3.15
CA PRO A 202 -5.93 13.98 2.81
C PRO A 202 -5.42 15.31 2.25
N ALA A 203 -6.03 15.80 1.17
CA ALA A 203 -5.68 17.09 0.60
C ALA A 203 -5.87 18.22 1.63
N GLY A 204 -5.02 19.22 1.58
CA GLY A 204 -5.13 20.39 2.46
C GLY A 204 -6.34 21.25 2.13
N GLU A 205 -6.94 21.85 3.13
CA GLU A 205 -8.10 22.74 2.97
C GLU A 205 -7.74 24.02 2.20
N ASP A 206 -6.46 24.42 2.24
CA ASP A 206 -5.95 25.60 1.58
C ASP A 206 -5.46 25.37 0.13
N GLY A 207 -5.44 24.12 -0.33
CA GLY A 207 -5.00 23.75 -1.68
C GLY A 207 -3.54 24.08 -2.04
N LYS A 208 -2.74 24.59 -1.09
CA LYS A 208 -1.39 25.10 -1.32
C LYS A 208 -0.34 24.00 -1.40
N LEU A 209 -0.53 22.91 -0.64
CA LEU A 209 0.39 21.77 -0.62
C LEU A 209 -0.33 20.51 -1.06
N ASN A 210 0.27 19.75 -1.94
CA ASN A 210 -0.21 18.41 -2.28
C ASN A 210 0.08 17.42 -1.14
N GLY A 211 -0.46 16.20 -1.22
CA GLY A 211 -0.32 15.20 -0.16
C GLY A 211 1.14 14.84 0.15
N VAL A 212 2.03 14.88 -0.86
CA VAL A 212 3.48 14.62 -0.71
C VAL A 212 4.15 15.72 0.08
N GLU A 213 3.92 16.98 -0.30
CA GLU A 213 4.52 18.14 0.38
C GLU A 213 4.06 18.22 1.84
N ARG A 214 2.79 17.97 2.10
CA ARG A 214 2.24 17.91 3.46
C ARG A 214 2.92 16.84 4.30
N PHE A 215 3.12 15.65 3.73
CA PHE A 215 3.83 14.58 4.42
C PHE A 215 5.30 14.95 4.69
N ASN A 216 5.99 15.57 3.73
CA ASN A 216 7.36 16.04 3.92
C ASN A 216 7.47 17.06 5.05
N VAL A 217 6.56 18.03 5.12
CA VAL A 217 6.50 18.98 6.23
C VAL A 217 6.28 18.26 7.55
N GLN A 218 5.40 17.26 7.59
CA GLN A 218 5.19 16.48 8.81
C GLN A 218 6.44 15.70 9.22
N LEU A 219 7.18 15.10 8.29
CA LEU A 219 8.44 14.43 8.60
C LEU A 219 9.49 15.39 9.20
N LEU A 220 9.55 16.64 8.74
CA LEU A 220 10.40 17.65 9.35
C LEU A 220 9.98 17.93 10.80
N ARG A 221 8.69 18.18 11.02
CA ARG A 221 8.09 18.48 12.32
C ARG A 221 8.21 17.34 13.32
N LEU A 222 8.14 16.09 12.82
CA LEU A 222 8.36 14.89 13.60
C LEU A 222 9.85 14.53 13.75
N ARG A 223 10.77 15.39 13.30
CA ARG A 223 12.22 15.20 13.39
C ARG A 223 12.65 13.87 12.75
N GLY A 224 12.16 13.58 11.55
CA GLY A 224 12.54 12.41 10.77
C GLY A 224 14.06 12.30 10.56
N SER A 225 14.56 11.13 10.20
CA SER A 225 16.00 10.86 10.07
C SER A 225 16.71 11.73 9.04
N GLU A 226 17.93 12.19 9.35
CA GLU A 226 18.88 12.81 8.40
C GLU A 226 19.72 11.77 7.66
N TYR A 227 19.48 10.50 7.91
CA TYR A 227 20.17 9.35 7.33
C TYR A 227 19.20 8.43 6.63
N ALA A 228 19.68 7.77 5.58
CA ALA A 228 19.04 6.59 5.05
C ALA A 228 20.05 5.46 4.91
N VAL A 229 19.56 4.24 4.99
CA VAL A 229 20.31 3.05 4.64
C VAL A 229 19.82 2.61 3.27
N PRO A 230 20.69 2.27 2.31
CA PRO A 230 20.26 1.66 1.07
C PRO A 230 19.56 0.34 1.40
N ILE A 231 18.33 0.18 0.93
CA ILE A 231 17.45 -0.94 1.32
C ILE A 231 16.65 -1.42 0.14
N CYS A 232 16.03 -2.60 0.32
CA CYS A 232 15.00 -3.15 -0.54
C CYS A 232 15.44 -3.37 -2.00
N HIS A 233 15.54 -4.65 -2.37
CA HIS A 233 15.78 -5.08 -3.76
C HIS A 233 16.93 -4.33 -4.47
N GLY A 234 18.01 -4.03 -3.73
CA GLY A 234 19.12 -3.20 -4.20
C GLY A 234 19.75 -3.63 -5.52
N LEU A 235 19.65 -4.93 -5.85
CA LEU A 235 20.14 -5.46 -7.13
C LEU A 235 19.36 -4.92 -8.33
N ASN A 236 18.11 -4.47 -8.17
CA ASN A 236 17.34 -3.86 -9.26
C ASN A 236 18.00 -2.56 -9.75
N ALA A 237 18.57 -1.78 -8.84
CA ALA A 237 19.21 -0.50 -9.16
C ALA A 237 20.51 -0.66 -9.94
N LEU A 238 21.14 -1.83 -9.90
CA LEU A 238 22.36 -2.12 -10.67
C LEU A 238 22.10 -2.26 -12.17
N GLY A 239 20.84 -2.39 -12.60
CA GLY A 239 20.47 -2.50 -14.01
C GLY A 239 21.10 -3.72 -14.68
N LEU A 240 21.23 -4.84 -13.97
CA LEU A 240 21.92 -6.04 -14.45
C LEU A 240 21.34 -6.55 -15.78
N MET A 241 20.02 -6.56 -15.92
CA MET A 241 19.36 -6.98 -17.17
C MET A 241 19.72 -6.07 -18.34
N ARG A 242 19.77 -4.75 -18.15
CA ARG A 242 20.18 -3.79 -19.17
C ARG A 242 21.64 -3.93 -19.57
N ARG A 243 22.53 -4.16 -18.58
CA ARG A 243 23.97 -4.29 -18.77
C ARG A 243 24.36 -5.61 -19.42
N PHE A 244 23.75 -6.69 -18.97
CA PHE A 244 24.22 -8.06 -19.26
C PHE A 244 23.18 -8.96 -19.94
N GLY A 245 21.91 -8.58 -19.99
CA GLY A 245 20.83 -9.46 -20.46
C GLY A 245 21.00 -10.01 -21.88
N LYS A 246 21.72 -9.28 -22.76
CA LYS A 246 22.03 -9.72 -24.13
C LYS A 246 23.38 -10.42 -24.25
N THR A 247 24.38 -10.00 -23.48
CA THR A 247 25.78 -10.48 -23.63
C THR A 247 26.07 -11.67 -22.71
N HIS A 248 25.40 -11.76 -21.58
CA HIS A 248 25.59 -12.78 -20.56
C HIS A 248 24.23 -13.34 -20.09
N PRO A 249 23.46 -14.02 -20.95
CA PRO A 249 22.19 -14.60 -20.57
C PRO A 249 22.31 -15.60 -19.41
N GLU A 250 23.45 -16.25 -19.26
CA GLU A 250 23.76 -17.18 -18.16
C GLU A 250 23.77 -16.51 -16.77
N TYR A 251 23.85 -15.19 -16.70
CA TYR A 251 23.74 -14.43 -15.45
C TYR A 251 22.33 -14.45 -14.86
N PHE A 252 21.34 -14.80 -15.67
CA PHE A 252 19.94 -14.84 -15.27
C PHE A 252 19.47 -16.27 -15.04
N ALA A 253 18.50 -16.43 -14.15
CA ALA A 253 17.99 -17.71 -13.73
C ALA A 253 17.52 -18.56 -14.93
N LEU A 254 17.95 -19.80 -15.02
CA LEU A 254 17.44 -20.78 -15.98
C LEU A 254 16.06 -21.26 -15.49
N MET A 255 15.05 -21.01 -16.30
CA MET A 255 13.69 -21.44 -16.01
C MET A 255 13.47 -22.91 -16.40
N THR A 256 12.39 -23.52 -15.90
CA THR A 256 12.02 -24.91 -16.19
C THR A 256 11.76 -25.17 -17.67
N ASN A 257 11.38 -24.12 -18.42
CA ASN A 257 11.19 -24.19 -19.89
C ASN A 257 12.49 -24.03 -20.70
N GLY A 258 13.64 -24.03 -20.05
CA GLY A 258 14.95 -23.85 -20.71
C GLY A 258 15.32 -22.42 -21.11
N LYS A 259 14.43 -21.45 -20.93
CA LYS A 259 14.73 -20.02 -21.20
C LYS A 259 15.37 -19.36 -19.96
N ARG A 260 16.01 -18.20 -20.19
CA ARG A 260 16.55 -17.38 -19.09
C ARG A 260 15.51 -16.35 -18.62
N TYR A 261 15.54 -16.03 -17.33
CA TYR A 261 14.62 -15.07 -16.70
C TYR A 261 15.09 -13.61 -16.97
N ASN A 262 15.25 -13.25 -18.22
CA ASN A 262 15.74 -11.94 -18.67
C ASN A 262 14.80 -11.25 -19.68
N ASP A 263 13.58 -11.73 -19.84
CA ASP A 263 12.56 -11.10 -20.68
C ASP A 263 11.92 -9.93 -19.90
N PRO A 264 11.93 -8.68 -20.43
CA PRO A 264 11.32 -7.53 -19.76
C PRO A 264 9.80 -7.64 -19.56
N ARG A 265 9.13 -8.58 -20.26
CA ARG A 265 7.70 -8.84 -20.07
C ARG A 265 7.38 -9.73 -18.89
N GLN A 266 8.38 -10.38 -18.29
CA GLN A 266 8.19 -11.21 -17.10
C GLN A 266 7.91 -10.34 -15.88
N SER A 267 7.18 -10.89 -14.91
CA SER A 267 7.06 -10.29 -13.58
C SER A 267 8.45 -10.26 -12.92
N HIS A 268 8.85 -9.14 -12.38
CA HIS A 268 10.19 -8.94 -11.79
C HIS A 268 11.33 -9.40 -12.71
N PRO A 269 11.48 -8.81 -13.92
CA PRO A 269 12.46 -9.27 -14.91
C PRO A 269 13.88 -9.17 -14.38
N GLY A 270 14.76 -10.03 -14.91
CA GLY A 270 16.18 -10.05 -14.56
C GLY A 270 16.50 -10.79 -13.27
N GLN A 271 15.68 -11.76 -12.86
CA GLN A 271 16.03 -12.70 -11.77
C GLN A 271 17.37 -13.37 -12.06
N ILE A 272 18.30 -13.30 -11.10
CA ILE A 272 19.69 -13.71 -11.34
C ILE A 272 19.95 -15.18 -11.01
N CYS A 273 21.01 -15.73 -11.63
CA CYS A 273 21.59 -17.03 -11.28
C CYS A 273 22.70 -16.83 -10.24
N PHE A 274 22.45 -17.17 -9.00
CA PHE A 274 23.42 -16.96 -7.90
C PHE A 274 24.67 -17.82 -7.99
N SER A 275 24.74 -18.80 -8.89
CA SER A 275 25.95 -19.61 -9.16
C SER A 275 26.69 -19.16 -10.43
N SER A 276 26.36 -17.99 -10.97
CA SER A 276 26.98 -17.47 -12.20
C SER A 276 27.97 -16.34 -11.92
N GLY A 277 28.65 -15.88 -12.96
CA GLY A 277 29.58 -14.76 -12.89
C GLY A 277 28.95 -13.42 -12.51
N VAL A 278 27.62 -13.30 -12.48
CA VAL A 278 26.92 -12.08 -12.03
C VAL A 278 27.27 -11.71 -10.58
N ILE A 279 27.61 -12.70 -9.76
CA ILE A 279 28.01 -12.48 -8.36
C ILE A 279 29.30 -11.65 -8.28
N GLU A 280 30.26 -11.92 -9.18
CA GLU A 280 31.47 -11.11 -9.28
C GLU A 280 31.15 -9.68 -9.75
N GLU A 281 30.25 -9.51 -10.71
CA GLU A 281 29.83 -8.17 -11.16
C GLU A 281 29.18 -7.37 -10.04
N ILE A 282 28.32 -8.02 -9.24
CA ILE A 282 27.69 -7.40 -8.05
C ILE A 282 28.75 -7.01 -7.03
N TYR A 283 29.75 -7.88 -6.79
CA TYR A 283 30.86 -7.58 -5.88
C TYR A 283 31.66 -6.37 -6.36
N GLN A 284 31.99 -6.30 -7.65
CA GLN A 284 32.74 -5.18 -8.22
C GLN A 284 31.95 -3.87 -8.18
N ASP A 285 30.64 -3.92 -8.41
CA ASP A 285 29.77 -2.76 -8.28
C ASP A 285 29.75 -2.25 -6.82
N MET A 286 29.62 -3.16 -5.86
CA MET A 286 29.67 -2.85 -4.44
C MET A 286 31.02 -2.27 -4.01
N ALA A 287 32.12 -2.90 -4.40
CA ALA A 287 33.47 -2.45 -4.07
C ALA A 287 33.75 -1.06 -4.63
N SER A 288 33.32 -0.80 -5.88
CA SER A 288 33.41 0.50 -6.53
C SER A 288 32.63 1.58 -5.76
N ALA A 289 31.38 1.28 -5.40
CA ALA A 289 30.53 2.20 -4.65
C ALA A 289 31.11 2.53 -3.26
N LEU A 290 31.59 1.51 -2.53
CA LEU A 290 32.18 1.69 -1.19
C LEU A 290 33.52 2.44 -1.22
N ARG A 291 34.23 2.45 -2.35
CA ARG A 291 35.40 3.32 -2.60
C ARG A 291 35.00 4.75 -2.96
N GLY A 292 33.71 5.07 -3.08
CA GLY A 292 33.23 6.39 -3.47
C GLY A 292 33.35 6.67 -4.97
N GLU A 293 33.51 5.64 -5.81
CA GLU A 293 33.59 5.79 -7.26
C GLU A 293 32.21 6.04 -7.86
N PRO A 294 32.11 6.83 -8.95
CA PRO A 294 30.82 7.11 -9.57
C PRO A 294 30.23 5.85 -10.23
N ALA A 295 28.91 5.69 -10.12
CA ALA A 295 28.18 4.55 -10.69
C ALA A 295 28.45 4.34 -12.20
N SER A 296 28.66 5.43 -12.94
CA SER A 296 28.96 5.41 -14.38
C SER A 296 30.27 4.66 -14.72
N LYS A 297 31.22 4.58 -13.77
CA LYS A 297 32.47 3.82 -13.98
C LYS A 297 32.20 2.34 -14.22
N ARG A 298 31.12 1.82 -13.62
CA ARG A 298 30.66 0.44 -13.77
C ARG A 298 29.51 0.30 -14.77
N GLY A 299 29.14 1.35 -15.49
CA GLY A 299 28.00 1.35 -16.39
C GLY A 299 26.65 1.26 -15.68
N VAL A 300 26.60 1.51 -14.38
CA VAL A 300 25.37 1.65 -13.62
C VAL A 300 24.87 3.08 -13.86
N LEU A 301 23.60 3.19 -14.30
CA LEU A 301 22.97 4.50 -14.39
C LEU A 301 22.52 4.90 -12.99
N ALA A 302 22.87 6.13 -12.59
CA ALA A 302 22.27 6.71 -11.41
C ALA A 302 20.73 6.63 -11.56
N PHE A 303 20.07 6.25 -10.50
CA PHE A 303 18.61 6.12 -10.52
C PHE A 303 18.03 7.51 -10.81
N ALA A 304 17.55 7.71 -12.05
CA ALA A 304 16.96 8.97 -12.48
C ALA A 304 15.59 9.23 -11.82
N SER A 305 15.01 8.21 -11.17
CA SER A 305 13.78 8.34 -10.45
C SER A 305 14.03 8.99 -9.10
N THR A 306 13.51 10.19 -8.94
CA THR A 306 13.41 10.87 -7.65
C THR A 306 12.46 10.16 -6.69
N ASP A 307 11.74 9.13 -7.15
CA ASP A 307 10.64 8.54 -6.40
C ASP A 307 11.09 7.54 -5.33
N THR A 308 12.27 6.93 -5.47
CA THR A 308 12.83 6.02 -4.47
C THR A 308 14.35 6.04 -4.41
N PRO A 309 14.96 7.15 -4.08
CA PRO A 309 16.42 7.27 -4.08
C PRO A 309 17.10 6.33 -3.07
N MET A 310 16.38 5.84 -2.05
CA MET A 310 16.89 4.84 -1.10
C MET A 310 17.20 3.48 -1.74
N TYR A 311 16.73 3.25 -2.96
CA TYR A 311 17.06 2.03 -3.72
C TYR A 311 18.31 2.19 -4.58
N ASP A 312 18.90 3.40 -4.63
CA ASP A 312 20.15 3.63 -5.35
C ASP A 312 21.33 3.21 -4.46
N PRO A 313 21.98 2.07 -4.73
CA PRO A 313 23.06 1.58 -3.90
C PRO A 313 24.33 2.45 -3.99
N TYR A 314 24.46 3.30 -5.01
CA TYR A 314 25.57 4.23 -5.18
C TYR A 314 25.34 5.59 -4.51
N ARG A 315 24.14 5.84 -4.01
CA ARG A 315 23.84 7.11 -3.35
C ARG A 315 24.32 7.06 -1.90
N SER A 316 25.27 7.92 -1.58
CA SER A 316 25.70 8.11 -0.19
C SER A 316 24.64 8.90 0.59
N PHE A 317 24.01 8.27 1.55
CA PHE A 317 23.06 8.88 2.48
C PHE A 317 23.72 9.18 3.83
N ASN A 318 24.93 9.71 3.81
CA ASN A 318 25.78 9.91 4.98
C ASN A 318 26.14 8.60 5.70
N VAL A 319 26.09 7.48 4.96
CA VAL A 319 26.45 6.14 5.43
C VAL A 319 27.29 5.43 4.37
N ASN A 320 28.31 4.69 4.79
CA ASN A 320 29.12 3.89 3.88
C ASN A 320 28.59 2.45 3.82
N MET A 321 27.45 2.28 3.13
CA MET A 321 26.71 1.01 3.06
C MET A 321 26.26 0.72 1.63
N PHE A 322 26.21 -0.55 1.26
CA PHE A 322 25.74 -1.03 -0.03
C PHE A 322 24.76 -2.18 0.14
N CYS A 323 23.59 -2.09 -0.48
CA CYS A 323 22.53 -3.11 -0.39
C CYS A 323 22.66 -4.14 -1.51
N ILE A 324 22.73 -5.42 -1.13
CA ILE A 324 22.75 -6.56 -2.07
C ILE A 324 21.48 -7.42 -1.98
N MET A 325 20.41 -6.91 -1.39
CA MET A 325 19.15 -7.63 -1.30
C MET A 325 18.68 -8.07 -2.69
N PRO A 326 18.40 -9.39 -2.88
CA PRO A 326 17.88 -9.93 -4.13
C PRO A 326 16.55 -9.27 -4.54
N GLN A 327 16.22 -9.44 -5.83
CA GLN A 327 14.95 -8.99 -6.37
C GLN A 327 13.78 -9.68 -5.66
N ASP A 328 12.66 -8.98 -5.60
CA ASP A 328 11.44 -9.52 -5.01
C ASP A 328 10.93 -10.73 -5.80
N TYR A 329 10.16 -11.58 -5.12
CA TYR A 329 9.60 -12.80 -5.70
C TYR A 329 10.66 -13.66 -6.39
N MET A 330 11.70 -14.02 -5.64
CA MET A 330 12.88 -14.74 -6.14
C MET A 330 12.49 -15.99 -6.93
N TYR A 331 13.00 -16.10 -8.17
CA TYR A 331 12.97 -17.32 -8.96
C TYR A 331 14.29 -18.06 -8.80
N TRP A 332 14.27 -19.28 -8.25
CA TRP A 332 15.49 -20.07 -8.11
C TRP A 332 15.90 -20.71 -9.44
N CYS A 333 17.19 -20.59 -9.78
CA CYS A 333 17.74 -20.99 -11.07
C CYS A 333 17.80 -22.53 -11.24
N GLY A 334 17.45 -23.02 -12.43
CA GLY A 334 17.52 -24.44 -12.82
C GLY A 334 18.87 -24.90 -13.42
N CYS A 335 19.93 -24.11 -13.36
CA CYS A 335 21.25 -24.59 -13.79
C CYS A 335 21.74 -25.72 -12.87
N SER A 336 22.69 -26.55 -13.34
CA SER A 336 23.15 -27.73 -12.59
C SER A 336 23.65 -27.42 -11.18
N GLN A 337 24.30 -26.27 -10.97
CA GLN A 337 24.81 -25.85 -9.67
C GLN A 337 23.68 -25.44 -8.72
N CYS A 338 22.74 -24.61 -9.20
CA CYS A 338 21.61 -24.18 -8.37
C CYS A 338 20.63 -25.32 -8.11
N ALA A 339 20.38 -26.20 -9.11
CA ALA A 339 19.50 -27.36 -8.99
C ALA A 339 20.03 -28.39 -7.97
N ALA A 340 21.33 -28.42 -7.70
CA ALA A 340 21.90 -29.25 -6.65
C ALA A 340 21.52 -28.77 -5.22
N ILE A 341 21.09 -27.52 -5.07
CA ILE A 341 20.68 -26.91 -3.79
C ILE A 341 19.16 -27.05 -3.63
N ALA A 342 18.38 -26.63 -4.65
CA ALA A 342 16.92 -26.67 -4.66
C ALA A 342 16.40 -26.71 -6.09
N PRO A 343 15.18 -27.23 -6.33
CA PRO A 343 14.52 -27.20 -7.63
C PRO A 343 14.29 -25.77 -8.14
N ALA A 344 14.29 -25.60 -9.47
CA ALA A 344 14.02 -24.33 -10.12
C ALA A 344 12.60 -23.86 -9.87
N GLY A 345 12.40 -22.55 -9.76
CA GLY A 345 11.08 -21.92 -9.67
C GLY A 345 10.84 -21.12 -8.42
N HIS A 346 9.57 -20.85 -8.15
CA HIS A 346 9.10 -20.14 -6.96
C HIS A 346 8.76 -21.07 -5.78
N GLY A 347 8.93 -22.37 -5.92
CA GLY A 347 8.57 -23.38 -4.90
C GLY A 347 9.27 -23.21 -3.56
N LEU A 348 10.31 -22.38 -3.49
CA LEU A 348 10.96 -22.01 -2.22
C LEU A 348 10.00 -21.36 -1.23
N TYR A 349 8.95 -20.69 -1.73
CA TYR A 349 7.97 -20.04 -0.85
C TYR A 349 6.98 -21.04 -0.24
N GLU A 350 6.92 -22.26 -0.77
CA GLU A 350 6.01 -23.33 -0.33
C GLU A 350 6.74 -24.46 0.40
N ASN A 351 8.07 -24.52 0.29
CA ASN A 351 8.90 -25.57 0.86
C ASN A 351 9.97 -25.03 1.81
N PRO A 352 9.71 -25.05 3.14
CA PRO A 352 10.65 -24.55 4.15
C PRO A 352 12.02 -25.24 4.15
N GLU A 353 12.10 -26.54 3.84
CA GLU A 353 13.37 -27.26 3.79
C GLU A 353 14.27 -26.76 2.66
N GLN A 354 13.69 -26.58 1.48
CA GLN A 354 14.41 -26.02 0.33
C GLN A 354 14.78 -24.55 0.59
N ALA A 355 13.88 -23.77 1.18
CA ALA A 355 14.15 -22.38 1.55
C ALA A 355 15.33 -22.29 2.55
N ARG A 356 15.45 -23.20 3.51
CA ARG A 356 16.62 -23.23 4.44
C ARG A 356 17.93 -23.46 3.72
N LYS A 357 17.99 -24.38 2.77
CA LYS A 357 19.19 -24.65 1.96
C LYS A 357 19.59 -23.42 1.14
N VAL A 358 18.60 -22.80 0.48
CA VAL A 358 18.82 -21.57 -0.30
C VAL A 358 19.21 -20.41 0.60
N SER A 359 18.56 -20.27 1.75
CA SER A 359 18.91 -19.24 2.73
C SER A 359 20.37 -19.37 3.17
N ASN A 360 20.80 -20.57 3.57
CA ASN A 360 22.17 -20.81 3.96
C ASN A 360 23.17 -20.47 2.85
N PHE A 361 22.86 -20.82 1.60
CA PHE A 361 23.67 -20.49 0.44
C PHE A 361 23.75 -18.97 0.17
N ILE A 362 22.62 -18.25 0.22
CA ILE A 362 22.60 -16.79 0.03
C ILE A 362 23.40 -16.08 1.13
N TRP A 363 23.27 -16.53 2.38
CA TRP A 363 24.04 -15.97 3.49
C TRP A 363 25.53 -16.28 3.38
N GLN A 364 25.90 -17.46 2.83
CA GLN A 364 27.32 -17.78 2.57
C GLN A 364 27.89 -16.83 1.51
N LEU A 365 27.22 -16.59 0.40
CA LEU A 365 27.63 -15.62 -0.61
C LEU A 365 27.77 -14.21 -0.03
N THR A 366 26.83 -13.80 0.83
CA THR A 366 26.88 -12.51 1.52
C THR A 366 28.11 -12.41 2.44
N ALA A 367 28.38 -13.46 3.22
CA ALA A 367 29.52 -13.51 4.12
C ALA A 367 30.85 -13.53 3.35
N ASP A 368 30.93 -14.26 2.24
CA ASP A 368 32.15 -14.32 1.39
C ASP A 368 32.47 -12.94 0.81
N MET A 369 31.47 -12.21 0.32
CA MET A 369 31.63 -10.82 -0.15
C MET A 369 32.09 -9.89 0.99
N ALA A 370 31.52 -10.04 2.17
CA ALA A 370 31.88 -9.23 3.34
C ALA A 370 33.34 -9.49 3.79
N ASN A 371 33.73 -10.75 3.87
CA ASN A 371 35.11 -11.15 4.18
C ASN A 371 36.09 -10.65 3.12
N ARG A 372 35.72 -10.69 1.84
CA ARG A 372 36.51 -10.20 0.74
C ARG A 372 36.72 -8.68 0.82
N LEU A 373 35.69 -7.89 1.17
CA LEU A 373 35.87 -6.45 1.41
C LEU A 373 36.90 -6.17 2.51
N GLN A 374 36.84 -6.92 3.61
CA GLN A 374 37.83 -6.79 4.70
C GLN A 374 39.25 -7.14 4.23
N LYS A 375 39.41 -8.25 3.52
CA LYS A 375 40.70 -8.70 2.96
C LYS A 375 41.31 -7.68 1.97
N GLU A 376 40.45 -7.03 1.17
CA GLU A 376 40.83 -6.00 0.20
C GLU A 376 40.96 -4.60 0.84
N ASN A 377 40.74 -4.46 2.16
CA ASN A 377 40.75 -3.20 2.92
C ASN A 377 39.79 -2.16 2.34
N ILE A 378 38.63 -2.58 1.85
CA ILE A 378 37.60 -1.68 1.37
C ILE A 378 36.70 -1.34 2.55
N PRO A 379 36.60 -0.05 2.94
CA PRO A 379 35.79 0.35 4.08
C PRO A 379 34.30 0.31 3.75
N GLY A 380 33.48 -0.01 4.75
CA GLY A 380 32.02 0.04 4.61
C GLY A 380 31.32 -1.27 4.96
N PHE A 381 30.03 -1.28 4.73
CA PHE A 381 29.15 -2.36 5.18
C PHE A 381 28.28 -2.87 4.06
N ILE A 382 28.04 -4.17 4.06
CA ILE A 382 27.01 -4.78 3.23
C ILE A 382 25.68 -4.74 3.97
N VAL A 383 24.64 -4.22 3.33
CA VAL A 383 23.26 -4.29 3.80
C VAL A 383 22.58 -5.49 3.16
N GLN A 384 22.00 -6.36 3.97
CA GLN A 384 21.20 -7.48 3.53
C GLN A 384 19.93 -7.57 4.37
N MET A 385 18.81 -7.91 3.74
CA MET A 385 17.55 -8.06 4.43
C MET A 385 17.30 -9.51 4.81
N VAL A 386 16.81 -9.75 6.01
CA VAL A 386 16.25 -11.03 6.44
C VAL A 386 14.83 -11.09 5.89
N TYR A 387 14.69 -11.70 4.73
CA TYR A 387 13.45 -11.67 3.93
C TYR A 387 13.21 -13.03 3.24
N PRO A 388 11.97 -13.48 3.08
CA PRO A 388 11.70 -14.73 2.36
C PRO A 388 12.22 -14.72 0.91
N PRO A 389 12.76 -15.84 0.41
CA PRO A 389 12.87 -17.16 1.03
C PRO A 389 14.17 -17.38 1.81
N TYR A 390 15.02 -16.34 2.02
CA TYR A 390 16.31 -16.43 2.71
C TYR A 390 16.28 -15.82 4.12
N ASN A 391 15.19 -15.99 4.83
CA ASN A 391 14.94 -15.49 6.19
C ASN A 391 15.28 -16.50 7.30
N TYR A 392 15.94 -17.61 6.97
CA TYR A 392 16.40 -18.62 7.93
C TYR A 392 17.83 -18.32 8.38
N LEU A 393 18.11 -18.57 9.67
CA LEU A 393 19.44 -18.38 10.24
C LEU A 393 20.49 -19.26 9.54
N PRO A 394 21.64 -18.70 9.15
CA PRO A 394 22.73 -19.49 8.58
C PRO A 394 23.41 -20.37 9.67
N GLU A 395 24.00 -21.48 9.22
CA GLU A 395 24.68 -22.44 10.11
C GLU A 395 26.06 -21.97 10.59
N PHE A 396 26.60 -20.92 9.99
CA PHE A 396 27.92 -20.34 10.25
C PHE A 396 27.82 -18.92 10.84
N ASP A 397 28.93 -18.40 11.37
CA ASP A 397 28.99 -17.04 11.90
C ASP A 397 29.04 -15.99 10.81
N LEU A 398 28.36 -14.88 11.02
CA LEU A 398 28.33 -13.75 10.09
C LEU A 398 29.46 -12.75 10.38
N PRO A 399 30.09 -12.17 9.34
CA PRO A 399 31.10 -11.11 9.50
C PRO A 399 30.54 -9.83 10.12
N ASP A 400 31.39 -9.08 10.84
CA ASP A 400 30.97 -7.86 11.56
C ASP A 400 30.67 -6.66 10.64
N ASN A 401 31.10 -6.70 9.38
CA ASN A 401 30.80 -5.66 8.38
C ASN A 401 29.48 -5.88 7.63
N LEU A 402 28.60 -6.69 8.17
CA LEU A 402 27.20 -6.78 7.72
C LEU A 402 26.31 -5.87 8.52
N ARG A 403 25.26 -5.35 7.87
CA ARG A 403 24.17 -4.61 8.50
C ARG A 403 22.85 -5.19 8.03
N LEU A 404 22.13 -5.80 8.97
CA LEU A 404 20.93 -6.55 8.63
C LEU A 404 19.67 -5.74 8.90
N ILE A 405 18.69 -5.92 8.02
CA ILE A 405 17.33 -5.41 8.17
C ILE A 405 16.41 -6.61 8.29
N VAL A 406 15.69 -6.73 9.38
CA VAL A 406 14.74 -7.83 9.59
C VAL A 406 13.35 -7.39 9.18
N SER A 407 12.75 -8.07 8.21
CA SER A 407 11.34 -7.90 7.87
C SER A 407 10.48 -8.45 9.00
N MET A 408 9.69 -7.56 9.60
CA MET A 408 8.84 -7.90 10.74
C MET A 408 7.51 -8.44 10.25
N THR A 409 7.30 -9.75 10.43
CA THR A 409 6.06 -10.45 10.12
C THR A 409 5.66 -11.34 11.28
N GLY A 410 4.38 -11.65 11.40
CA GLY A 410 3.85 -12.45 12.50
C GLY A 410 3.37 -11.62 13.70
N THR A 411 3.09 -12.26 14.81
CA THR A 411 2.74 -11.56 16.07
C THR A 411 3.98 -10.88 16.66
N PRO A 412 3.80 -9.87 17.53
CA PRO A 412 4.93 -9.24 18.24
C PRO A 412 5.86 -10.23 18.95
N GLU A 413 5.32 -11.32 19.48
CA GLU A 413 6.08 -12.36 20.17
C GLU A 413 6.98 -13.13 19.20
N VAL A 414 6.44 -13.53 18.04
CA VAL A 414 7.21 -14.24 16.99
C VAL A 414 8.23 -13.31 16.34
N ALA A 415 7.84 -12.08 16.04
CA ALA A 415 8.73 -11.07 15.50
C ALA A 415 9.87 -10.73 16.46
N GLY A 416 9.57 -10.60 17.77
CA GLY A 416 10.56 -10.37 18.81
C GLY A 416 11.56 -11.52 18.96
N LYS A 417 11.08 -12.76 18.93
CA LYS A 417 11.96 -13.95 18.95
C LYS A 417 12.93 -13.95 17.76
N ARG A 418 12.42 -13.73 16.55
CA ARG A 418 13.25 -13.65 15.33
C ARG A 418 14.30 -12.54 15.46
N LEU A 419 13.90 -11.36 15.93
CA LEU A 419 14.80 -10.23 16.14
C LEU A 419 15.95 -10.59 17.10
N ILE A 420 15.63 -11.26 18.20
CA ILE A 420 16.60 -11.70 19.20
C ILE A 420 17.57 -12.71 18.60
N GLU A 421 17.08 -13.76 17.94
CA GLU A 421 17.87 -14.81 17.34
C GLU A 421 18.86 -14.25 16.29
N TRP A 422 18.39 -13.36 15.42
CA TRP A 422 19.22 -12.71 14.43
C TRP A 422 20.22 -11.72 15.06
N SER A 423 19.82 -10.98 16.10
CA SER A 423 20.74 -10.09 16.82
C SER A 423 21.87 -10.86 17.50
N GLN A 424 21.56 -12.02 18.08
CA GLN A 424 22.57 -12.91 18.66
C GLN A 424 23.53 -13.46 17.59
N LYS A 425 22.98 -13.84 16.41
CA LYS A 425 23.77 -14.34 15.27
C LYS A 425 24.74 -13.31 14.73
N CYS A 426 24.30 -12.07 14.63
CA CYS A 426 25.13 -10.95 14.15
C CYS A 426 25.95 -10.28 15.25
N ARG A 427 25.70 -10.60 16.51
CA ARG A 427 26.34 -9.97 17.68
C ARG A 427 26.17 -8.44 17.71
N GLN A 428 25.07 -7.92 17.15
CA GLN A 428 24.75 -6.48 17.09
C GLN A 428 23.24 -6.25 17.05
N PRO A 429 22.75 -5.06 17.45
CA PRO A 429 21.39 -4.65 17.19
C PRO A 429 21.11 -4.56 15.69
N LEU A 430 19.86 -4.76 15.29
CA LEU A 430 19.43 -4.87 13.90
C LEU A 430 18.52 -3.72 13.51
N MET A 431 18.55 -3.37 12.25
CA MET A 431 17.49 -2.57 11.66
C MET A 431 16.25 -3.45 11.47
N ILE A 432 15.07 -2.87 11.60
CA ILE A 432 13.81 -3.55 11.33
C ILE A 432 13.02 -2.85 10.24
N TRP A 433 12.31 -3.64 9.46
CA TRP A 433 11.37 -3.19 8.45
C TRP A 433 9.96 -3.54 8.90
N THR A 434 9.13 -2.53 9.08
CA THR A 434 7.75 -2.68 9.55
C THR A 434 6.75 -2.19 8.53
N TYR A 435 5.51 -2.62 8.65
CA TYR A 435 4.42 -2.33 7.71
C TYR A 435 3.26 -1.61 8.41
N PRO A 436 3.35 -0.28 8.67
CA PRO A 436 2.22 0.46 9.22
C PRO A 436 1.01 0.37 8.29
N GLY A 437 -0.16 0.12 8.88
CA GLY A 437 -1.39 -0.13 8.12
C GLY A 437 -1.62 -1.59 7.72
N LYS A 438 -0.59 -2.42 7.72
CA LYS A 438 -0.66 -3.88 7.69
C LYS A 438 -0.03 -4.47 8.93
N HIS A 439 0.81 -3.70 9.55
CA HIS A 439 1.66 -4.04 10.67
C HIS A 439 2.32 -5.42 10.51
N MET A 440 2.59 -6.12 11.60
CA MET A 440 3.23 -7.43 11.55
C MET A 440 2.34 -8.52 10.93
N ALA A 441 1.04 -8.28 10.81
CA ALA A 441 0.11 -9.17 10.15
C ALA A 441 0.30 -9.26 8.63
N LYS A 442 0.94 -8.26 8.02
CA LYS A 442 1.07 -8.13 6.56
C LYS A 442 -0.28 -8.17 5.82
N VAL A 443 -1.30 -7.65 6.45
CA VAL A 443 -2.66 -7.63 5.93
C VAL A 443 -3.12 -6.21 5.73
N ASN A 444 -3.73 -5.97 4.58
CA ASN A 444 -4.42 -4.74 4.30
C ASN A 444 -5.88 -5.05 3.96
N PHE A 445 -6.78 -4.60 4.82
CA PHE A 445 -8.20 -4.58 4.52
C PHE A 445 -8.59 -3.17 4.13
N ASP A 446 -9.08 -3.00 2.92
CA ASP A 446 -9.53 -1.69 2.44
C ASP A 446 -10.55 -1.06 3.39
N GLY A 447 -10.22 0.13 3.89
CA GLY A 447 -11.07 0.88 4.80
C GLY A 447 -11.07 0.42 6.27
N ILE A 448 -10.25 -0.57 6.64
CA ILE A 448 -10.09 -1.01 8.03
C ILE A 448 -8.74 -0.52 8.56
N PRO A 449 -8.71 0.31 9.63
CA PRO A 449 -7.47 0.77 10.22
C PRO A 449 -6.73 -0.38 10.92
N ALA A 450 -5.45 -0.56 10.60
CA ALA A 450 -4.56 -1.44 11.37
C ALA A 450 -4.00 -0.63 12.54
N TRP A 451 -4.73 -0.58 13.63
CA TRP A 451 -4.36 0.16 14.82
C TRP A 451 -3.94 -0.78 15.95
N GLU A 452 -2.63 -0.96 16.17
CA GLU A 452 -2.11 -1.81 17.23
C GLU A 452 -1.96 -1.07 18.57
N GLY A 453 -1.89 0.23 18.55
CA GLY A 453 -1.86 1.08 19.73
C GLY A 453 -0.78 0.69 20.75
N LYS A 454 -1.21 0.37 21.96
CA LYS A 454 -0.32 0.00 23.07
C LYS A 454 0.53 -1.25 22.81
N ARG A 455 0.05 -2.19 22.00
CA ARG A 455 0.78 -3.42 21.66
C ARG A 455 2.04 -3.12 20.88
N ALA A 456 1.97 -2.22 19.90
CA ALA A 456 3.14 -1.80 19.13
C ALA A 456 4.17 -1.07 20.00
N ILE A 457 3.71 -0.16 20.84
CA ILE A 457 4.56 0.58 21.80
C ILE A 457 5.30 -0.40 22.72
N LYS A 458 4.59 -1.34 23.32
CA LYS A 458 5.16 -2.37 24.18
C LYS A 458 6.21 -3.21 23.46
N PHE A 459 5.95 -3.58 22.19
CA PHE A 459 6.93 -4.29 21.39
C PHE A 459 8.24 -3.52 21.22
N TYR A 460 8.18 -2.23 20.86
CA TYR A 460 9.37 -1.40 20.70
C TYR A 460 10.13 -1.23 22.03
N GLN A 461 9.44 -0.97 23.13
CA GLN A 461 10.04 -0.81 24.45
C GLN A 461 10.75 -2.09 24.93
N GLN A 462 10.11 -3.24 24.78
CA GLN A 462 10.66 -4.53 25.21
C GLN A 462 11.88 -4.95 24.40
N ASN A 463 11.92 -4.61 23.12
CA ASN A 463 12.96 -5.04 22.18
C ASN A 463 14.00 -3.95 21.90
N ARG A 464 13.96 -2.79 22.56
CA ARG A 464 14.77 -1.60 22.22
C ARG A 464 16.26 -1.89 22.07
N ARG A 465 16.83 -2.78 22.88
CA ARG A 465 18.27 -3.14 22.87
C ARG A 465 18.68 -3.93 21.61
N TYR A 466 17.72 -4.53 20.91
CA TYR A 466 17.97 -5.28 19.69
C TYR A 466 17.67 -4.47 18.42
N ILE A 467 17.15 -3.25 18.57
CA ILE A 467 16.74 -2.41 17.46
C ILE A 467 17.74 -1.25 17.31
N ALA A 468 18.44 -1.20 16.18
CA ALA A 468 19.33 -0.12 15.82
C ALA A 468 18.67 0.95 14.92
N GLY A 469 17.62 0.60 14.25
CA GLY A 469 16.87 1.49 13.36
C GLY A 469 15.58 0.87 12.88
N ILE A 470 14.65 1.72 12.45
CA ILE A 470 13.35 1.30 11.96
C ILE A 470 13.07 1.96 10.62
N THR A 471 12.68 1.16 9.64
CA THR A 471 12.05 1.63 8.41
C THR A 471 10.59 1.23 8.42
N ARG A 472 9.69 2.20 8.20
CA ARG A 472 8.24 1.99 8.17
C ARG A 472 7.75 2.06 6.73
N GLU A 473 7.34 0.94 6.16
CA GLU A 473 6.70 0.88 4.85
C GLU A 473 5.20 0.97 5.00
N CYS A 474 4.63 2.11 4.62
CA CYS A 474 3.19 2.30 4.68
C CYS A 474 2.53 1.94 3.35
N GLU A 475 1.81 0.84 3.35
CA GLU A 475 1.10 0.34 2.17
C GLU A 475 -0.43 0.56 2.24
N THR A 476 -0.91 1.39 3.15
CA THR A 476 -2.33 1.72 3.22
C THR A 476 -2.72 2.83 2.26
N ASP A 477 -3.90 2.71 1.66
CA ASP A 477 -4.50 3.77 0.84
C ASP A 477 -4.94 4.97 1.67
N TYR A 478 -5.11 4.78 2.98
CA TYR A 478 -5.58 5.79 3.92
C TYR A 478 -4.48 6.11 4.93
N ARG A 479 -3.49 6.90 4.50
CA ARG A 479 -2.31 7.24 5.32
C ARG A 479 -2.69 7.89 6.65
N PHE A 480 -3.81 8.59 6.70
CA PHE A 480 -4.30 9.21 7.94
C PHE A 480 -4.65 8.20 9.03
N PHE A 481 -4.96 6.94 8.69
CA PHE A 481 -5.18 5.89 9.70
C PHE A 481 -3.98 5.69 10.62
N ALA A 482 -2.78 5.93 10.13
CA ALA A 482 -1.54 5.72 10.87
C ALA A 482 -0.96 7.02 11.51
N HIS A 483 -1.68 8.14 11.49
CA HIS A 483 -1.10 9.43 11.91
C HIS A 483 -0.65 9.45 13.38
N LEU A 484 -1.44 8.85 14.27
CA LEU A 484 -1.10 8.79 15.68
C LEU A 484 0.05 7.81 15.94
N ASP A 485 0.07 6.67 15.27
CA ASP A 485 1.22 5.75 15.28
C ASP A 485 2.51 6.45 14.83
N ASP A 486 2.44 7.26 13.76
CA ASP A 486 3.60 7.99 13.26
C ASP A 486 4.10 9.02 14.27
N TYR A 487 3.19 9.70 14.94
CA TYR A 487 3.53 10.65 16.00
C TYR A 487 4.23 9.94 17.17
N LEU A 488 3.60 8.91 17.72
CA LEU A 488 4.13 8.15 18.84
C LEU A 488 5.48 7.50 18.51
N TYR A 489 5.56 6.84 17.36
CA TYR A 489 6.79 6.25 16.85
C TYR A 489 7.94 7.28 16.77
N SER A 490 7.67 8.46 16.22
CA SER A 490 8.69 9.49 16.05
C SER A 490 9.21 10.00 17.39
N LYS A 491 8.32 10.18 18.36
CA LYS A 491 8.67 10.60 19.72
C LYS A 491 9.51 9.54 20.43
N TRP A 492 9.12 8.28 20.33
CA TRP A 492 9.88 7.18 20.92
C TRP A 492 11.27 7.02 20.27
N CYS A 493 11.36 7.09 18.96
CA CYS A 493 12.66 7.03 18.27
C CYS A 493 13.59 8.18 18.63
N TRP A 494 13.03 9.35 18.91
CA TRP A 494 13.82 10.50 19.38
C TRP A 494 14.31 10.29 20.81
N ASN A 495 13.42 9.86 21.69
CA ASN A 495 13.73 9.61 23.10
C ASN A 495 13.03 8.32 23.58
N HIS A 496 13.81 7.27 23.82
CA HIS A 496 13.30 5.97 24.27
C HIS A 496 12.68 6.01 25.68
N ASP A 497 12.98 7.04 26.45
CA ASP A 497 12.41 7.22 27.80
C ASP A 497 11.08 8.01 27.77
N THR A 498 10.56 8.31 26.59
CA THR A 498 9.26 8.98 26.44
C THR A 498 8.13 8.11 26.97
N ASP A 499 7.31 8.68 27.85
CA ASP A 499 6.05 8.06 28.30
C ASP A 499 5.02 8.15 27.17
N MET A 500 4.82 7.03 26.51
CA MET A 500 3.98 6.92 25.32
C MET A 500 2.48 6.97 25.65
N GLU A 501 2.09 6.50 26.85
CA GLU A 501 0.70 6.57 27.32
C GLU A 501 0.35 8.01 27.66
N ALA A 502 1.23 8.72 28.35
CA ALA A 502 1.05 10.15 28.62
C ALA A 502 0.96 10.98 27.33
N LEU A 503 1.71 10.63 26.28
CA LEU A 503 1.59 11.29 24.97
C LEU A 503 0.25 11.04 24.28
N GLN A 504 -0.31 9.84 24.41
CA GLN A 504 -1.66 9.55 23.91
C GLN A 504 -2.71 10.35 24.67
N ASP A 505 -2.59 10.42 26.00
CA ASP A 505 -3.50 11.20 26.85
C ASP A 505 -3.44 12.69 26.50
N GLU A 506 -2.23 13.21 26.30
CA GLU A 506 -2.02 14.57 25.83
C GLU A 506 -2.70 14.82 24.46
N TYR A 507 -2.56 13.88 23.52
CA TYR A 507 -3.20 13.99 22.20
C TYR A 507 -4.71 14.13 22.32
N TYR A 508 -5.37 13.26 23.07
CA TYR A 508 -6.82 13.33 23.21
C TYR A 508 -7.28 14.60 23.91
N SER A 509 -6.58 15.00 24.96
CA SER A 509 -6.89 16.20 25.73
C SER A 509 -6.68 17.50 24.92
N LEU A 510 -5.52 17.66 24.29
CA LEU A 510 -5.18 18.90 23.59
C LEU A 510 -5.93 19.07 22.26
N MET A 511 -6.18 17.96 21.57
CA MET A 511 -6.84 18.01 20.26
C MET A 511 -8.36 18.17 20.38
N PHE A 512 -8.97 17.55 21.36
CA PHE A 512 -10.43 17.38 21.40
C PHE A 512 -11.08 17.87 22.70
N GLY A 513 -10.32 18.47 23.62
CA GLY A 513 -10.87 19.01 24.87
C GLY A 513 -11.79 18.04 25.58
N GLN A 514 -13.03 18.45 25.88
CA GLN A 514 -14.05 17.62 26.52
C GLN A 514 -14.55 16.47 25.60
N GLY A 515 -14.35 16.57 24.31
CA GLY A 515 -14.65 15.48 23.35
C GLY A 515 -13.61 14.35 23.38
N GLY A 516 -12.44 14.59 23.99
CA GLY A 516 -11.30 13.69 23.96
C GLY A 516 -11.59 12.30 24.54
N GLU A 517 -12.42 12.19 25.57
CA GLU A 517 -12.79 10.90 26.14
C GLU A 517 -13.56 10.00 25.16
N TYR A 518 -14.39 10.56 24.29
CA TYR A 518 -15.16 9.81 23.30
C TYR A 518 -14.28 9.36 22.15
N ILE A 519 -13.36 10.25 21.70
CA ILE A 519 -12.38 9.91 20.68
C ILE A 519 -11.41 8.85 21.18
N ARG A 520 -10.99 8.91 22.45
CA ARG A 520 -10.19 7.86 23.09
C ARG A 520 -10.92 6.51 23.07
N LYS A 521 -12.17 6.46 23.50
CA LYS A 521 -12.98 5.24 23.47
C LYS A 521 -13.05 4.64 22.05
N PHE A 522 -13.17 5.48 21.04
CA PHE A 522 -13.15 5.03 19.67
C PHE A 522 -11.81 4.37 19.28
N TYR A 523 -10.67 4.97 19.66
CA TYR A 523 -9.35 4.37 19.38
C TYR A 523 -9.08 3.11 20.21
N ASP A 524 -9.50 3.07 21.44
CA ASP A 524 -9.40 1.86 22.29
C ASP A 524 -10.23 0.71 21.71
N GLU A 525 -11.40 0.99 21.15
CA GLU A 525 -12.22 0.01 20.43
C GLU A 525 -11.54 -0.44 19.12
N LEU A 526 -10.95 0.47 18.35
CA LEU A 526 -10.18 0.09 17.15
C LEU A 526 -8.99 -0.82 17.51
N GLU A 527 -8.28 -0.52 18.60
CA GLU A 527 -7.20 -1.35 19.14
C GLU A 527 -7.69 -2.76 19.46
N THR A 528 -8.81 -2.86 20.15
CA THR A 528 -9.46 -4.14 20.49
C THR A 528 -9.87 -4.90 19.23
N LEU A 529 -10.55 -4.24 18.29
CA LEU A 529 -10.98 -4.88 17.06
C LEU A 529 -9.79 -5.41 16.25
N TRP A 530 -8.71 -4.64 16.17
CA TRP A 530 -7.52 -5.07 15.46
C TRP A 530 -6.80 -6.20 16.17
N ASN A 531 -6.46 -6.05 17.43
CA ASN A 531 -5.62 -7.00 18.15
C ASN A 531 -6.32 -8.31 18.49
N ASP A 532 -7.62 -8.28 18.79
CA ASP A 532 -8.35 -9.43 19.30
C ASP A 532 -9.21 -10.14 18.25
N HIS A 533 -9.54 -9.45 17.15
CA HIS A 533 -10.46 -9.98 16.14
C HIS A 533 -9.89 -10.03 14.71
N ILE A 534 -8.92 -9.17 14.38
CA ILE A 534 -8.27 -9.20 13.06
C ILE A 534 -6.96 -9.97 13.12
N VAL A 535 -6.13 -9.71 14.12
CA VAL A 535 -4.86 -10.42 14.32
C VAL A 535 -5.14 -11.75 15.02
N GLY A 536 -5.28 -12.83 14.23
CA GLY A 536 -5.54 -14.17 14.76
C GLY A 536 -4.27 -14.92 15.14
N ASP A 537 -4.41 -16.24 15.22
CA ASP A 537 -3.31 -17.16 15.52
C ASP A 537 -2.26 -17.15 14.40
N MET A 538 -1.07 -17.64 14.75
CA MET A 538 0.00 -17.82 13.79
C MET A 538 -0.26 -19.03 12.88
N GLN A 539 0.10 -18.87 11.61
CA GLN A 539 0.17 -19.96 10.64
C GLN A 539 1.49 -19.90 9.89
N GLU A 540 2.03 -21.03 9.52
CA GLU A 540 3.17 -21.09 8.60
C GLU A 540 2.71 -20.76 7.18
N SER A 541 3.51 -19.96 6.49
CA SER A 541 3.29 -19.60 5.09
C SER A 541 4.60 -19.64 4.33
N ALA A 542 4.51 -19.50 3.01
CA ALA A 542 5.65 -19.31 2.13
C ALA A 542 6.53 -18.10 2.49
N LEU A 543 5.97 -17.14 3.20
CA LEU A 543 6.68 -15.94 3.70
C LEU A 543 7.23 -16.12 5.12
N GLY A 544 7.23 -17.35 5.64
CA GLY A 544 7.49 -17.66 7.04
C GLY A 544 6.20 -17.55 7.88
N PRO A 545 6.33 -17.51 9.22
CA PRO A 545 5.17 -17.38 10.08
C PRO A 545 4.46 -16.06 9.86
N VAL A 546 3.16 -16.13 9.58
CA VAL A 546 2.27 -14.97 9.40
C VAL A 546 1.05 -15.12 10.31
N VAL A 547 0.39 -14.01 10.57
CA VAL A 547 -0.86 -14.01 11.33
C VAL A 547 -1.98 -14.59 10.45
N LYS A 548 -2.77 -15.49 11.00
CA LYS A 548 -4.02 -15.92 10.40
C LYS A 548 -5.05 -14.83 10.60
N VAL A 549 -5.51 -14.25 9.52
CA VAL A 549 -6.48 -13.15 9.54
C VAL A 549 -7.85 -13.65 9.09
N PRO A 550 -8.94 -13.01 9.51
CA PRO A 550 -10.26 -13.32 9.02
C PRO A 550 -10.37 -13.02 7.51
N THR A 551 -11.36 -13.58 6.87
CA THR A 551 -11.73 -13.14 5.52
C THR A 551 -12.24 -11.70 5.57
N ILE A 552 -12.18 -10.96 4.46
CA ILE A 552 -12.79 -9.64 4.37
C ILE A 552 -14.29 -9.67 4.69
N GLN A 553 -14.94 -10.79 4.39
CA GLN A 553 -16.33 -11.03 4.75
C GLN A 553 -16.50 -11.10 6.26
N ASP A 554 -15.68 -11.90 6.96
CA ASP A 554 -15.73 -11.99 8.42
C ASP A 554 -15.41 -10.65 9.08
N ALA A 555 -14.43 -9.91 8.52
CA ALA A 555 -14.07 -8.59 9.02
C ALA A 555 -15.27 -7.63 8.99
N TRP A 556 -16.06 -7.59 7.90
CA TRP A 556 -17.22 -6.70 7.80
C TRP A 556 -18.49 -7.24 8.45
N LEU A 557 -18.72 -8.56 8.46
CA LEU A 557 -19.94 -9.15 9.00
C LEU A 557 -19.87 -9.50 10.49
N LYS A 558 -18.66 -9.73 11.03
CA LYS A 558 -18.50 -10.19 12.41
C LYS A 558 -17.72 -9.22 13.28
N VAL A 559 -16.82 -8.41 12.70
CA VAL A 559 -15.95 -7.51 13.45
C VAL A 559 -16.44 -6.07 13.34
N TYR A 560 -16.51 -5.50 12.14
CA TYR A 560 -17.00 -4.15 11.87
C TYR A 560 -18.48 -4.16 11.49
N THR A 561 -19.31 -4.75 12.34
CA THR A 561 -20.75 -4.88 12.08
C THR A 561 -21.46 -3.53 12.01
N THR A 562 -22.66 -3.51 11.44
CA THR A 562 -23.48 -2.30 11.37
C THR A 562 -23.70 -1.69 12.77
N GLU A 563 -23.97 -2.53 13.77
CA GLU A 563 -24.17 -2.10 15.17
C GLU A 563 -22.90 -1.47 15.74
N LYS A 564 -21.73 -2.04 15.46
CA LYS A 564 -20.44 -1.49 15.88
C LYS A 564 -20.20 -0.12 15.23
N LEU A 565 -20.46 0.03 13.94
CA LEU A 565 -20.32 1.31 13.24
C LEU A 565 -21.32 2.36 13.75
N GLU A 566 -22.54 1.97 14.09
CA GLU A 566 -23.49 2.88 14.74
C GLU A 566 -23.03 3.29 16.15
N SER A 567 -22.38 2.39 16.90
CA SER A 567 -21.74 2.76 18.17
C SER A 567 -20.64 3.80 18.00
N PHE A 568 -19.81 3.66 16.96
CA PHE A 568 -18.78 4.64 16.63
C PHE A 568 -19.35 6.00 16.25
N LYS A 569 -20.43 6.03 15.46
CA LYS A 569 -21.14 7.29 15.15
C LYS A 569 -21.59 7.99 16.41
N LYS A 570 -22.20 7.25 17.37
CA LYS A 570 -22.63 7.82 18.65
C LYS A 570 -21.48 8.44 19.44
N LEU A 571 -20.29 7.81 19.45
CA LEU A 571 -19.11 8.38 20.11
C LEU A 571 -18.71 9.72 19.46
N PHE A 572 -18.71 9.80 18.12
CA PHE A 572 -18.42 11.06 17.45
C PHE A 572 -19.51 12.12 17.63
N ASP A 573 -20.78 11.73 17.63
CA ASP A 573 -21.90 12.65 17.92
C ASP A 573 -21.78 13.23 19.34
N GLN A 574 -21.40 12.41 20.32
CA GLN A 574 -21.12 12.84 21.68
C GLN A 574 -19.89 13.74 21.77
N ALA A 575 -18.82 13.41 21.04
CA ALA A 575 -17.61 14.25 20.98
C ALA A 575 -17.94 15.63 20.38
N GLU A 576 -18.65 15.68 19.24
CA GLU A 576 -19.06 16.94 18.61
C GLU A 576 -19.95 17.77 19.54
N ALA A 577 -20.89 17.14 20.25
CA ALA A 577 -21.76 17.83 21.21
C ALA A 577 -20.96 18.40 22.39
N ALA A 578 -19.98 17.64 22.91
CA ALA A 578 -19.16 18.08 24.03
C ALA A 578 -18.28 19.30 23.70
N VAL A 579 -17.90 19.48 22.42
CA VAL A 579 -17.06 20.57 21.98
C VAL A 579 -17.79 21.62 21.11
N ALA A 580 -19.13 21.60 21.07
CA ALA A 580 -19.92 22.48 20.19
C ALA A 580 -19.63 23.97 20.41
N GLY A 581 -19.22 24.36 21.63
CA GLY A 581 -18.82 25.74 21.98
C GLY A 581 -17.40 26.14 21.59
N ASN A 582 -16.57 25.19 21.10
CA ASN A 582 -15.19 25.46 20.68
C ASN A 582 -15.00 25.09 19.20
N PRO A 583 -15.00 26.08 18.28
CA PRO A 583 -14.92 25.81 16.84
C PRO A 583 -13.66 25.05 16.41
N GLU A 584 -12.51 25.27 17.07
CA GLU A 584 -11.26 24.58 16.73
C GLU A 584 -11.28 23.11 17.13
N GLU A 585 -11.79 22.79 18.32
CA GLU A 585 -11.95 21.40 18.77
C GLU A 585 -13.00 20.67 17.94
N LEU A 586 -14.13 21.33 17.63
CA LEU A 586 -15.17 20.79 16.77
C LEU A 586 -14.64 20.46 15.35
N GLU A 587 -13.83 21.35 14.77
CA GLU A 587 -13.19 21.12 13.48
C GLU A 587 -12.27 19.88 13.54
N ARG A 588 -11.51 19.71 14.62
CA ARG A 588 -10.62 18.55 14.82
C ARG A 588 -11.40 17.23 14.97
N VAL A 589 -12.48 17.24 15.75
CA VAL A 589 -13.37 16.06 15.88
C VAL A 589 -13.93 15.67 14.52
N ARG A 590 -14.47 16.62 13.77
CA ARG A 590 -15.02 16.39 12.43
C ARG A 590 -13.98 15.94 11.43
N TYR A 591 -12.75 16.45 11.54
CA TYR A 591 -11.65 16.03 10.67
C TYR A 591 -11.30 14.56 10.89
N VAL A 592 -11.19 14.10 12.12
CA VAL A 592 -10.95 12.69 12.45
C VAL A 592 -12.13 11.82 12.02
N ARG A 593 -13.36 12.27 12.28
CA ARG A 593 -14.59 11.59 11.82
C ARG A 593 -14.55 11.35 10.32
N LYS A 594 -14.36 12.41 9.54
CA LYS A 594 -14.32 12.37 8.08
C LYS A 594 -13.23 11.45 7.52
N ASN A 595 -12.04 11.48 8.11
CA ASN A 595 -10.86 10.80 7.55
C ASN A 595 -10.61 9.41 8.15
N ILE A 596 -11.35 9.01 9.18
CA ILE A 596 -11.29 7.66 9.74
C ILE A 596 -12.68 7.01 9.72
N LEU A 597 -13.61 7.47 10.53
CA LEU A 597 -14.91 6.82 10.69
C LEU A 597 -15.71 6.78 9.38
N ASP A 598 -15.81 7.91 8.68
CA ASP A 598 -16.58 7.97 7.44
C ASP A 598 -15.94 7.12 6.33
N VAL A 599 -14.62 6.96 6.35
CA VAL A 599 -13.90 6.04 5.46
C VAL A 599 -14.27 4.59 5.78
N ILE A 600 -14.24 4.20 7.05
CA ILE A 600 -14.67 2.85 7.49
C ILE A 600 -16.12 2.59 7.04
N ILE A 601 -17.03 3.56 7.29
CA ILE A 601 -18.44 3.47 6.91
C ILE A 601 -18.60 3.36 5.39
N MET A 602 -17.84 4.14 4.63
CA MET A 602 -17.87 4.10 3.16
C MET A 602 -17.48 2.71 2.65
N HIS A 603 -16.42 2.12 3.18
CA HIS A 603 -15.99 0.77 2.80
C HIS A 603 -16.95 -0.31 3.28
N SER A 604 -17.49 -0.17 4.49
CA SER A 604 -18.55 -1.05 4.97
C SER A 604 -19.77 -1.01 4.05
N ARG A 605 -20.24 0.19 3.71
CA ARG A 605 -21.34 0.35 2.75
C ARG A 605 -21.00 -0.22 1.38
N ALA A 606 -19.81 0.05 0.87
CA ALA A 606 -19.33 -0.54 -0.37
C ALA A 606 -19.27 -2.07 -0.28
N TYR A 607 -18.87 -2.63 0.85
CA TYR A 607 -18.90 -4.08 1.09
C TYR A 607 -20.32 -4.61 1.15
N HIS A 608 -21.20 -4.04 1.96
CA HIS A 608 -22.59 -4.47 2.11
C HIS A 608 -23.44 -4.16 0.86
N SER A 609 -23.17 -3.06 0.16
CA SER A 609 -23.74 -2.84 -1.16
C SER A 609 -23.09 -3.79 -2.17
N SER A 610 -21.84 -4.22 -2.01
CA SER A 610 -21.25 -5.28 -2.80
C SER A 610 -21.72 -6.68 -2.42
N ASP A 611 -22.41 -6.90 -1.33
CA ASP A 611 -23.25 -8.11 -1.17
C ASP A 611 -24.49 -8.07 -2.09
N SER A 612 -25.10 -6.93 -2.28
CA SER A 612 -26.00 -6.69 -3.41
C SER A 612 -25.25 -6.46 -4.74
N LEU A 613 -23.96 -6.14 -4.74
CA LEU A 613 -23.01 -5.90 -5.86
C LEU A 613 -22.07 -7.09 -6.11
N ARG A 614 -22.20 -8.18 -5.40
CA ARG A 614 -21.80 -9.50 -5.88
C ARG A 614 -22.63 -9.96 -7.07
N GLN A 615 -23.67 -9.20 -7.42
CA GLN A 615 -24.29 -9.13 -8.72
C GLN A 615 -23.48 -8.31 -9.75
N MET A 616 -22.17 -8.15 -9.51
CA MET A 616 -21.30 -7.35 -10.40
C MET A 616 -21.31 -7.88 -11.84
N TRP A 617 -21.40 -9.19 -11.95
CA TRP A 617 -21.55 -9.85 -13.23
C TRP A 617 -22.93 -10.50 -13.29
N GLN A 618 -23.85 -9.85 -14.00
CA GLN A 618 -25.18 -10.38 -14.27
C GLN A 618 -25.23 -10.85 -15.71
N LEU A 619 -25.70 -12.04 -15.91
CA LEU A 619 -26.02 -12.59 -17.22
C LEU A 619 -27.49 -12.92 -17.27
N VAL A 620 -28.24 -12.14 -18.04
CA VAL A 620 -29.66 -12.36 -18.27
C VAL A 620 -29.84 -13.46 -19.31
N ILE A 621 -30.76 -14.40 -19.09
CA ILE A 621 -31.05 -15.49 -20.00
C ILE A 621 -32.22 -15.08 -20.94
N PRO A 622 -32.07 -15.17 -22.28
CA PRO A 622 -30.85 -15.56 -23.01
C PRO A 622 -29.80 -14.46 -23.01
N GLY A 623 -28.51 -14.86 -22.96
CA GLY A 623 -27.40 -13.91 -22.91
C GLY A 623 -26.08 -14.47 -23.32
N ARG A 624 -25.07 -13.59 -23.41
CA ARG A 624 -23.71 -13.96 -23.75
C ARG A 624 -22.71 -13.36 -22.76
N ALA A 625 -21.79 -14.15 -22.25
CA ALA A 625 -20.69 -13.75 -21.42
C ALA A 625 -19.35 -13.94 -22.15
N PHE A 626 -18.41 -13.00 -22.00
CA PHE A 626 -17.07 -13.05 -22.55
C PHE A 626 -16.06 -13.34 -21.43
N LEU A 627 -15.12 -14.26 -21.71
CA LEU A 627 -14.12 -14.69 -20.73
C LEU A 627 -12.82 -13.93 -20.92
N LYS A 628 -12.18 -13.53 -19.84
CA LYS A 628 -10.93 -12.74 -19.80
C LYS A 628 -9.80 -13.51 -19.13
N PRO A 629 -8.54 -13.27 -19.52
CA PRO A 629 -7.39 -13.91 -18.87
C PRO A 629 -7.33 -13.64 -17.37
N LEU A 630 -7.06 -14.67 -16.58
CA LEU A 630 -6.86 -14.57 -15.12
C LEU A 630 -5.67 -13.67 -14.74
N ALA A 631 -4.58 -13.76 -15.48
CA ALA A 631 -3.34 -13.06 -15.17
C ALA A 631 -3.37 -11.54 -15.44
N GLY A 632 -4.49 -10.99 -15.88
CA GLY A 632 -4.59 -9.58 -16.26
C GLY A 632 -3.64 -9.22 -17.41
N GLY A 633 -4.16 -8.89 -18.57
CA GLY A 633 -3.34 -8.53 -19.73
C GLY A 633 -4.19 -7.98 -20.87
N LEU A 634 -3.54 -7.36 -21.84
CA LEU A 634 -4.14 -6.83 -23.07
C LEU A 634 -4.47 -7.96 -24.08
N HIS A 635 -5.02 -9.06 -23.61
CA HIS A 635 -5.38 -10.17 -24.48
C HIS A 635 -6.86 -10.10 -24.87
N GLU A 636 -7.14 -10.37 -26.12
CA GLU A 636 -8.50 -10.56 -26.61
C GLU A 636 -9.22 -11.65 -25.80
N SER A 637 -10.53 -11.53 -25.68
CA SER A 637 -11.35 -12.62 -25.15
C SER A 637 -11.22 -13.84 -26.06
N MET A 638 -10.62 -14.91 -25.56
CA MET A 638 -10.41 -16.16 -26.31
C MET A 638 -11.60 -17.09 -26.22
N ALA A 639 -12.57 -16.80 -25.38
CA ALA A 639 -13.80 -17.58 -25.29
C ALA A 639 -15.00 -16.74 -24.89
N ASN A 640 -16.17 -17.17 -25.31
CA ASN A 640 -17.44 -16.67 -24.81
C ASN A 640 -18.40 -17.84 -24.57
N VAL A 641 -19.37 -17.64 -23.69
CA VAL A 641 -20.44 -18.58 -23.42
C VAL A 641 -21.78 -17.91 -23.71
N THR A 642 -22.63 -18.56 -24.51
CA THR A 642 -24.02 -18.17 -24.68
C THR A 642 -24.87 -19.07 -23.78
N VAL A 643 -25.73 -18.45 -22.97
CA VAL A 643 -26.64 -19.17 -22.08
C VAL A 643 -28.06 -18.99 -22.59
N SER A 644 -28.76 -20.10 -22.72
CA SER A 644 -30.17 -20.17 -23.02
C SER A 644 -30.85 -21.22 -22.16
N GLU A 645 -32.17 -21.25 -22.16
CA GLU A 645 -32.93 -22.26 -21.48
C GLU A 645 -34.14 -22.72 -22.29
N ASP A 646 -34.51 -23.96 -22.07
CA ASP A 646 -35.81 -24.48 -22.47
C ASP A 646 -36.64 -24.88 -21.22
N GLN A 647 -37.77 -25.53 -21.44
CA GLN A 647 -38.64 -25.94 -20.33
C GLN A 647 -37.93 -26.81 -19.29
N ASN A 648 -36.99 -27.66 -19.71
CA ASN A 648 -36.38 -28.71 -18.87
C ASN A 648 -34.87 -28.52 -18.61
N ASN A 649 -34.19 -27.68 -19.40
CA ASN A 649 -32.75 -27.60 -19.41
C ASN A 649 -32.25 -26.16 -19.40
N PHE A 650 -31.05 -25.94 -18.82
CA PHE A 650 -30.16 -24.83 -19.14
C PHE A 650 -29.17 -25.30 -20.21
N ILE A 651 -28.90 -24.46 -21.20
CA ILE A 651 -28.01 -24.74 -22.32
C ILE A 651 -26.89 -23.70 -22.32
N PHE A 652 -25.65 -24.19 -22.13
CA PHE A 652 -24.43 -23.38 -22.14
C PHE A 652 -23.61 -23.73 -23.38
N LEU A 653 -23.46 -22.79 -24.30
CA LEU A 653 -22.67 -22.96 -25.51
C LEU A 653 -21.40 -22.09 -25.43
N PHE A 654 -20.26 -22.71 -25.19
CA PHE A 654 -18.95 -22.09 -25.23
C PHE A 654 -18.41 -22.07 -26.65
N ASN A 655 -17.80 -20.93 -27.03
CA ASN A 655 -17.06 -20.77 -28.28
C ASN A 655 -15.64 -20.32 -27.94
N CYS A 656 -14.64 -21.14 -28.25
CA CYS A 656 -13.26 -20.97 -27.87
C CYS A 656 -12.38 -20.73 -29.12
N ARG A 657 -11.58 -19.66 -29.13
CA ARG A 657 -10.71 -19.27 -30.24
C ARG A 657 -9.32 -19.93 -30.19
N GLU A 658 -9.28 -21.18 -29.82
CA GLU A 658 -8.06 -21.99 -29.77
C GLU A 658 -8.03 -22.93 -30.99
N LYS A 659 -7.18 -22.63 -31.96
CA LYS A 659 -7.15 -23.35 -33.25
C LYS A 659 -6.69 -24.80 -33.16
N VAL A 660 -5.82 -25.10 -32.22
CA VAL A 660 -5.25 -26.43 -32.01
C VAL A 660 -5.42 -26.80 -30.53
N PRO A 661 -6.61 -27.21 -30.10
CA PRO A 661 -6.82 -27.60 -28.73
C PRO A 661 -6.08 -28.89 -28.39
N PHE A 662 -5.47 -28.95 -27.22
CA PHE A 662 -4.85 -30.13 -26.67
C PHE A 662 -5.85 -30.86 -25.78
N ALA A 663 -6.29 -32.06 -26.18
CA ALA A 663 -7.22 -32.87 -25.39
C ALA A 663 -6.98 -34.37 -25.64
N GLN A 664 -6.66 -35.08 -24.58
CA GLN A 664 -6.36 -36.52 -24.58
C GLN A 664 -7.25 -37.32 -23.62
N ALA A 665 -7.79 -36.67 -22.58
CA ALA A 665 -8.66 -37.32 -21.61
C ALA A 665 -9.86 -38.03 -22.26
N SER A 666 -10.16 -39.22 -21.80
CA SER A 666 -11.32 -39.96 -22.22
C SER A 666 -11.95 -40.64 -21.00
N GLY A 667 -13.25 -40.91 -21.10
CA GLY A 667 -14.02 -41.47 -20.00
C GLY A 667 -14.62 -40.39 -19.09
N LEU A 668 -15.72 -40.74 -18.44
CA LEU A 668 -16.42 -39.87 -17.51
C LEU A 668 -15.55 -39.64 -16.28
N ASP A 669 -15.61 -38.43 -15.72
CA ASP A 669 -14.92 -37.99 -14.48
C ASP A 669 -13.39 -38.16 -14.49
N ASN A 670 -12.78 -38.03 -15.66
CA ASN A 670 -11.35 -38.13 -15.80
C ASN A 670 -10.69 -36.75 -15.44
N GLU A 671 -10.07 -36.71 -14.27
CA GLU A 671 -9.41 -35.48 -13.76
C GLU A 671 -8.22 -35.01 -14.60
N SER A 672 -7.69 -35.80 -15.54
CA SER A 672 -6.66 -35.32 -16.46
C SER A 672 -7.14 -34.20 -17.39
N ILE A 673 -8.47 -34.01 -17.48
CA ILE A 673 -9.11 -32.92 -18.22
C ILE A 673 -8.56 -31.53 -17.78
N PHE A 674 -8.21 -31.37 -16.49
CA PHE A 674 -7.71 -30.07 -15.97
C PHE A 674 -6.29 -29.72 -16.43
N SER A 675 -5.62 -30.63 -17.12
CA SER A 675 -4.33 -30.39 -17.76
C SER A 675 -4.46 -30.22 -19.28
N GLU A 676 -5.65 -30.01 -19.79
CA GLU A 676 -5.97 -29.97 -21.22
C GLU A 676 -6.79 -28.73 -21.58
N SER A 677 -7.07 -28.58 -22.90
CA SER A 677 -8.01 -27.55 -23.35
C SER A 677 -9.44 -27.95 -22.95
N HIS A 678 -10.05 -27.19 -22.04
CA HIS A 678 -11.39 -27.45 -21.51
C HIS A 678 -12.12 -26.15 -21.14
N VAL A 679 -13.43 -26.27 -21.02
CA VAL A 679 -14.31 -25.24 -20.44
C VAL A 679 -14.86 -25.70 -19.13
N GLU A 680 -15.12 -24.78 -18.21
CA GLU A 680 -15.67 -25.07 -16.90
C GLU A 680 -16.92 -24.23 -16.60
N LEU A 681 -17.86 -24.85 -15.92
CA LEU A 681 -19.11 -24.27 -15.47
C LEU A 681 -19.28 -24.51 -13.97
N PHE A 682 -19.44 -23.43 -13.23
CA PHE A 682 -19.65 -23.43 -11.80
C PHE A 682 -21.01 -22.85 -11.47
N LEU A 683 -21.88 -23.62 -10.77
CA LEU A 683 -23.25 -23.23 -10.46
C LEU A 683 -23.51 -23.38 -8.98
N ASN A 684 -24.06 -22.35 -8.33
CA ASN A 684 -24.52 -22.41 -6.95
C ASN A 684 -26.05 -22.19 -6.92
N PRO A 685 -26.83 -23.24 -7.20
CA PRO A 685 -28.28 -23.09 -7.40
C PRO A 685 -29.04 -22.63 -6.17
N SER A 686 -28.60 -23.05 -4.98
CA SER A 686 -29.21 -22.65 -3.70
C SER A 686 -29.00 -21.17 -3.34
N GLY A 687 -28.05 -20.51 -4.00
CA GLY A 687 -27.66 -19.13 -3.65
C GLY A 687 -26.93 -18.97 -2.32
N ASP A 688 -26.61 -20.08 -1.63
CA ASP A 688 -25.97 -20.10 -0.31
C ASP A 688 -24.50 -19.65 -0.30
N ARG A 689 -23.90 -19.56 -1.50
CA ARG A 689 -22.49 -19.25 -1.76
C ARG A 689 -21.50 -20.16 -1.04
N LYS A 690 -21.90 -21.42 -0.83
CA LYS A 690 -21.09 -22.46 -0.18
C LYS A 690 -21.01 -23.73 -1.03
N ASN A 691 -22.16 -24.24 -1.44
CA ASN A 691 -22.28 -25.47 -2.19
C ASN A 691 -22.46 -25.17 -3.67
N TYR A 692 -21.66 -25.77 -4.54
CA TYR A 692 -21.76 -25.50 -5.98
C TYR A 692 -21.47 -26.76 -6.81
N LEU A 693 -22.09 -26.82 -7.96
CA LEU A 693 -21.81 -27.80 -8.99
C LEU A 693 -20.61 -27.31 -9.81
N HIS A 694 -19.69 -28.21 -10.07
CA HIS A 694 -18.56 -27.99 -10.94
C HIS A 694 -18.61 -28.97 -12.10
N LEU A 695 -18.75 -28.49 -13.31
CA LEU A 695 -18.69 -29.28 -14.55
C LEU A 695 -17.54 -28.79 -15.41
N ALA A 696 -16.80 -29.71 -16.03
CA ALA A 696 -15.80 -29.38 -17.02
C ALA A 696 -15.98 -30.24 -18.28
N VAL A 697 -15.75 -29.63 -19.46
CA VAL A 697 -15.87 -30.34 -20.75
C VAL A 697 -14.63 -30.04 -21.58
N SER A 698 -13.89 -31.12 -21.95
CA SER A 698 -12.70 -30.99 -22.80
C SER A 698 -13.08 -30.70 -24.25
N ALA A 699 -12.10 -30.27 -25.03
CA ALA A 699 -12.28 -30.07 -26.49
C ALA A 699 -12.59 -31.34 -27.26
N ARG A 700 -12.53 -32.53 -26.60
CA ARG A 700 -13.01 -33.82 -27.14
C ARG A 700 -14.41 -34.24 -26.66
N GLY A 701 -15.05 -33.40 -25.80
CA GLY A 701 -16.36 -33.68 -25.24
C GLY A 701 -16.34 -34.60 -24.00
N THR A 702 -15.18 -34.86 -23.41
CA THR A 702 -15.08 -35.54 -22.12
C THR A 702 -15.68 -34.68 -21.03
N LEU A 703 -16.63 -35.25 -20.25
CA LEU A 703 -17.28 -34.58 -19.14
C LEU A 703 -16.62 -34.99 -17.81
N TYR A 704 -16.36 -33.99 -16.96
CA TYR A 704 -16.16 -34.14 -15.52
C TYR A 704 -17.27 -33.40 -14.80
N ASP A 705 -17.85 -34.00 -13.75
CA ASP A 705 -18.79 -33.31 -12.89
C ASP A 705 -18.60 -33.69 -11.42
N SER A 706 -18.89 -32.72 -10.53
CA SER A 706 -18.78 -32.91 -9.09
C SER A 706 -19.66 -31.93 -8.32
N LEU A 707 -19.94 -32.25 -7.06
CA LEU A 707 -20.58 -31.36 -6.10
C LEU A 707 -19.53 -30.93 -5.08
N CYS A 708 -19.23 -29.63 -5.07
CA CYS A 708 -18.29 -29.00 -4.14
C CYS A 708 -19.03 -28.44 -2.94
N THR A 709 -18.53 -28.73 -1.73
CA THR A 709 -19.05 -28.26 -0.45
C THR A 709 -17.90 -27.77 0.42
N PRO A 710 -18.14 -27.01 1.51
CA PRO A 710 -17.09 -26.64 2.46
C PRO A 710 -16.35 -27.83 3.08
N ASP A 711 -17.02 -29.02 3.14
CA ASP A 711 -16.46 -30.21 3.74
C ASP A 711 -15.68 -31.11 2.74
N GLY A 712 -15.69 -30.74 1.45
CA GLY A 712 -14.98 -31.46 0.39
C GLY A 712 -15.77 -31.58 -0.90
N THR A 713 -15.20 -32.32 -1.86
CA THR A 713 -15.79 -32.51 -3.20
C THR A 713 -16.32 -33.94 -3.35
N ASP A 714 -17.60 -34.06 -3.63
CA ASP A 714 -18.22 -35.32 -4.02
C ASP A 714 -18.04 -35.55 -5.53
N LYS A 715 -17.10 -36.41 -5.88
CA LYS A 715 -16.78 -36.83 -7.25
C LYS A 715 -17.67 -37.96 -7.78
N LYS A 716 -18.62 -38.44 -6.98
CA LYS A 716 -19.61 -39.41 -7.41
C LYS A 716 -20.93 -38.77 -7.82
N PHE A 717 -21.00 -37.45 -7.69
CA PHE A 717 -22.14 -36.68 -8.15
C PHE A 717 -22.30 -36.85 -9.66
N ALA A 718 -23.53 -37.03 -10.12
CA ALA A 718 -23.85 -37.18 -11.54
C ALA A 718 -24.81 -36.06 -11.98
N SER A 719 -24.29 -35.11 -12.75
CA SER A 719 -25.05 -33.94 -13.26
C SER A 719 -26.11 -34.31 -14.31
N GLN A 720 -26.04 -35.52 -14.87
CA GLN A 720 -26.85 -35.94 -16.02
C GLN A 720 -26.76 -34.96 -17.22
N ALA A 721 -25.71 -34.15 -17.27
CA ALA A 721 -25.47 -33.22 -18.37
C ALA A 721 -25.13 -33.98 -19.66
N GLN A 722 -25.67 -33.51 -20.76
CA GLN A 722 -25.28 -33.96 -22.10
C GLN A 722 -24.29 -32.96 -22.67
N CYS A 723 -23.13 -33.44 -23.09
CA CYS A 723 -22.04 -32.62 -23.58
C CYS A 723 -21.69 -32.98 -25.02
N GLN A 724 -21.43 -31.93 -25.84
CA GLN A 724 -20.94 -32.07 -27.21
C GLN A 724 -19.84 -31.06 -27.45
N ALA A 725 -18.69 -31.49 -27.94
CA ALA A 725 -17.65 -30.59 -28.41
C ALA A 725 -17.39 -30.75 -29.90
N ASN A 726 -17.14 -29.68 -30.62
CA ASN A 726 -16.90 -29.69 -32.05
C ASN A 726 -15.75 -28.73 -32.41
N LEU A 727 -14.88 -29.13 -33.32
CA LEU A 727 -13.91 -28.23 -33.92
C LEU A 727 -14.62 -27.27 -34.88
N THR A 728 -14.20 -26.02 -34.88
CA THR A 728 -14.70 -24.95 -35.77
C THR A 728 -13.57 -24.32 -36.54
N PRO A 729 -13.82 -23.56 -37.63
CA PRO A 729 -12.74 -22.86 -38.36
C PRO A 729 -11.93 -21.88 -37.52
N GLU A 730 -12.53 -21.33 -36.44
CA GLU A 730 -11.90 -20.34 -35.55
C GLU A 730 -11.35 -20.94 -34.29
N GLY A 731 -11.64 -22.26 -34.03
CA GLY A 731 -11.22 -22.92 -32.80
C GLY A 731 -12.08 -24.15 -32.49
N TRP A 732 -12.80 -24.14 -31.36
CA TRP A 732 -13.71 -25.20 -31.00
C TRP A 732 -14.90 -24.70 -30.18
N SER A 733 -15.93 -25.48 -30.09
CA SER A 733 -17.10 -25.18 -29.26
C SER A 733 -17.45 -26.35 -28.34
N ALA A 734 -18.02 -26.07 -27.17
CA ALA A 734 -18.59 -27.05 -26.29
C ALA A 734 -20.00 -26.63 -25.87
N GLN A 735 -20.95 -27.53 -26.04
CA GLN A 735 -22.31 -27.34 -25.55
C GLN A 735 -22.55 -28.25 -24.33
N ILE A 736 -23.02 -27.68 -23.26
CA ILE A 736 -23.44 -28.35 -22.04
C ILE A 736 -24.95 -28.17 -21.90
N THR A 737 -25.71 -29.23 -22.01
CA THR A 737 -27.16 -29.24 -21.77
C THR A 737 -27.40 -29.87 -20.41
N LEU A 738 -27.76 -29.04 -19.42
CA LEU A 738 -27.92 -29.41 -18.02
C LEU A 738 -29.39 -29.49 -17.63
N PRO A 739 -29.90 -30.65 -17.19
CA PRO A 739 -31.30 -30.77 -16.76
C PRO A 739 -31.56 -29.92 -15.50
N LYS A 740 -32.58 -29.07 -15.54
CA LYS A 740 -33.00 -28.22 -14.40
C LYS A 740 -33.32 -29.02 -13.14
N LYS A 741 -33.83 -30.24 -13.29
CA LYS A 741 -34.14 -31.16 -12.16
C LYS A 741 -32.93 -31.46 -11.27
N VAL A 742 -31.72 -31.44 -11.82
CA VAL A 742 -30.48 -31.71 -11.07
C VAL A 742 -30.12 -30.55 -10.11
N LEU A 743 -30.60 -29.38 -10.37
CA LEU A 743 -30.37 -28.19 -9.53
C LEU A 743 -31.26 -28.15 -8.28
N GLY A 744 -32.23 -29.06 -8.16
CA GLY A 744 -33.18 -29.08 -7.05
C GLY A 744 -34.02 -27.80 -6.97
N ASP A 745 -34.26 -27.34 -5.77
CA ASP A 745 -34.93 -26.07 -5.50
C ASP A 745 -33.96 -24.89 -5.68
N TYR A 746 -33.69 -24.53 -6.95
CA TYR A 746 -32.82 -23.39 -7.23
C TYR A 746 -33.55 -22.05 -7.11
N VAL A 747 -32.76 -20.94 -6.85
CA VAL A 747 -33.32 -19.59 -6.74
C VAL A 747 -33.82 -19.11 -8.09
N LYS A 748 -35.13 -19.06 -8.26
CA LYS A 748 -35.82 -18.74 -9.54
C LYS A 748 -35.54 -17.31 -10.02
N THR A 749 -35.24 -16.37 -9.12
CA THR A 749 -34.92 -14.98 -9.44
C THR A 749 -33.49 -14.76 -9.88
N GLY A 750 -32.67 -15.81 -9.83
CA GLY A 750 -31.27 -15.80 -10.21
C GLY A 750 -30.36 -16.45 -9.17
N PHE A 751 -29.34 -17.12 -9.61
CA PHE A 751 -28.38 -17.81 -8.74
C PHE A 751 -26.93 -17.59 -9.19
N PRO A 752 -25.94 -17.75 -8.26
CA PRO A 752 -24.55 -17.53 -8.56
C PRO A 752 -23.97 -18.54 -9.57
N VAL A 753 -23.19 -18.03 -10.54
CA VAL A 753 -22.55 -18.81 -11.60
C VAL A 753 -21.17 -18.21 -11.95
N ASN A 754 -20.24 -19.05 -12.40
CA ASN A 754 -19.03 -18.61 -13.08
C ASN A 754 -18.75 -19.51 -14.28
N PHE A 755 -18.00 -18.98 -15.24
CA PHE A 755 -17.57 -19.68 -16.44
C PHE A 755 -16.06 -19.54 -16.58
N ALA A 756 -15.37 -20.63 -16.92
CA ALA A 756 -13.96 -20.60 -17.19
C ALA A 756 -13.59 -21.34 -18.47
N PHE A 757 -12.41 -21.04 -18.99
CA PHE A 757 -11.81 -21.68 -20.14
C PHE A 757 -10.31 -21.79 -19.91
N THR A 758 -9.79 -22.97 -20.10
CA THR A 758 -8.37 -23.27 -20.06
C THR A 758 -7.89 -23.63 -21.45
N ALA A 759 -6.90 -22.89 -21.96
CA ALA A 759 -6.31 -23.06 -23.28
C ALA A 759 -4.82 -23.37 -23.17
N GLY A 760 -4.30 -24.13 -24.13
CA GLY A 760 -2.87 -24.36 -24.30
C GLY A 760 -2.43 -25.79 -24.07
N ASN A 761 -1.21 -26.06 -24.46
CA ASN A 761 -0.56 -27.34 -24.31
C ASN A 761 0.50 -27.26 -23.20
N PRO A 762 0.34 -27.95 -22.08
CA PRO A 762 1.32 -27.91 -20.99
C PRO A 762 2.70 -28.43 -21.38
N GLN A 763 2.81 -29.16 -22.51
CA GLN A 763 4.07 -29.70 -23.02
C GLN A 763 4.84 -28.74 -23.94
N GLU A 764 4.18 -27.68 -24.46
CA GLU A 764 4.77 -26.74 -25.44
C GLU A 764 4.80 -25.30 -24.96
N GLU A 765 3.63 -24.66 -24.78
CA GLU A 765 3.50 -23.22 -24.51
C GLU A 765 2.99 -22.89 -23.11
N GLY A 766 2.63 -23.91 -22.35
CA GLY A 766 1.96 -23.76 -21.05
C GLY A 766 0.46 -23.54 -21.19
N ILE A 767 -0.20 -23.37 -20.05
CA ILE A 767 -1.66 -23.23 -19.94
C ILE A 767 -2.01 -21.79 -19.65
N VAL A 768 -3.04 -21.28 -20.34
CA VAL A 768 -3.62 -19.95 -20.07
C VAL A 768 -5.07 -20.10 -19.63
N ASN A 769 -5.39 -19.52 -18.48
CA ASN A 769 -6.69 -19.58 -17.87
C ASN A 769 -7.49 -18.30 -18.11
N TYR A 770 -8.77 -18.47 -18.44
CA TYR A 770 -9.73 -17.38 -18.66
C TYR A 770 -10.96 -17.60 -17.80
N GLN A 771 -11.58 -16.54 -17.33
CA GLN A 771 -12.88 -16.62 -16.63
C GLN A 771 -13.78 -15.45 -16.95
N TRP A 772 -15.06 -15.64 -16.76
CA TRP A 772 -16.07 -14.59 -16.95
C TRP A 772 -15.96 -13.54 -15.84
N ASN A 773 -15.98 -13.99 -14.61
CA ASN A 773 -15.94 -13.11 -13.44
C ASN A 773 -14.49 -12.88 -13.02
N VAL A 774 -13.83 -11.93 -13.65
CA VAL A 774 -12.40 -11.63 -13.42
C VAL A 774 -12.20 -11.05 -12.03
N LEU A 775 -11.51 -11.79 -11.18
CA LEU A 775 -11.24 -11.49 -9.80
C LEU A 775 -9.72 -11.49 -9.54
N PRO A 776 -9.25 -10.80 -8.50
CA PRO A 776 -7.83 -10.73 -8.20
C PRO A 776 -7.20 -12.04 -7.69
N ASP A 777 -8.00 -13.07 -7.43
CA ASP A 777 -7.49 -14.37 -7.03
C ASP A 777 -7.31 -15.33 -8.22
N THR A 778 -6.39 -16.26 -8.08
CA THR A 778 -5.94 -17.17 -9.14
C THR A 778 -6.78 -18.46 -9.22
N THR A 779 -7.92 -18.53 -8.52
CA THR A 779 -8.77 -19.75 -8.49
C THR A 779 -10.16 -19.50 -9.04
N PHE A 780 -10.67 -20.45 -9.81
CA PHE A 780 -12.08 -20.47 -10.26
C PHE A 780 -13.06 -20.86 -9.15
N HIS A 781 -12.59 -21.45 -8.06
CA HIS A 781 -13.39 -22.09 -7.01
C HIS A 781 -13.88 -21.13 -5.91
N ASN A 782 -13.79 -19.82 -6.10
CA ASN A 782 -14.27 -18.87 -5.12
C ASN A 782 -15.75 -18.53 -5.32
N VAL A 783 -16.63 -19.44 -4.86
CA VAL A 783 -18.09 -19.33 -5.01
C VAL A 783 -18.67 -18.03 -4.42
N SER A 784 -18.02 -17.46 -3.41
CA SER A 784 -18.44 -16.21 -2.80
C SER A 784 -18.46 -15.03 -3.80
N LYS A 785 -17.70 -15.15 -4.87
CA LYS A 785 -17.46 -14.12 -5.89
C LYS A 785 -18.11 -14.41 -7.24
N TYR A 786 -18.89 -15.47 -7.37
CA TYR A 786 -19.60 -15.79 -8.61
C TYR A 786 -20.63 -14.69 -8.96
N GLY A 787 -20.73 -14.38 -10.25
CA GLY A 787 -21.77 -13.51 -10.78
C GLY A 787 -23.16 -14.19 -10.72
N LEU A 788 -24.21 -13.51 -11.16
CA LEU A 788 -25.57 -14.03 -11.18
C LEU A 788 -26.02 -14.41 -12.60
N LEU A 789 -26.64 -15.54 -12.71
CA LEU A 789 -27.45 -15.95 -13.86
C LEU A 789 -28.91 -15.62 -13.55
N ILE A 790 -29.53 -14.72 -14.33
CA ILE A 790 -30.83 -14.13 -14.03
C ILE A 790 -31.80 -14.39 -15.17
N PRO A 791 -33.02 -14.94 -14.93
CA PRO A 791 -34.09 -14.97 -15.91
C PRO A 791 -34.47 -13.56 -16.34
N GLN A 792 -34.81 -13.34 -17.60
CA GLN A 792 -35.12 -12.03 -18.16
C GLN A 792 -36.29 -11.33 -17.43
N GLU A 793 -37.28 -12.07 -17.04
CA GLU A 793 -38.45 -11.60 -16.28
C GLU A 793 -38.12 -11.09 -14.86
N SER A 794 -36.95 -11.48 -14.31
CA SER A 794 -36.47 -11.06 -12.99
C SER A 794 -35.38 -9.99 -13.07
N ALA A 795 -34.98 -9.57 -14.29
CA ALA A 795 -33.94 -8.59 -14.46
C ALA A 795 -34.41 -7.17 -14.09
N PRO A 796 -33.66 -6.39 -13.28
CA PRO A 796 -33.98 -4.98 -13.05
C PRO A 796 -34.04 -4.22 -14.37
N GLN A 797 -34.98 -3.24 -14.47
CA GLN A 797 -35.05 -2.41 -15.67
C GLN A 797 -33.78 -1.56 -15.81
N GLU A 798 -33.05 -1.78 -16.91
CA GLU A 798 -31.87 -0.97 -17.28
C GLU A 798 -32.34 0.35 -17.89
N LEU A 799 -31.84 1.48 -17.36
CA LEU A 799 -32.20 2.83 -17.82
C LEU A 799 -31.30 3.37 -18.91
N ILE A 800 -30.20 2.70 -19.20
CA ILE A 800 -29.27 3.04 -20.30
C ILE A 800 -29.49 2.08 -21.44
N SER A 801 -30.04 2.56 -22.54
CA SER A 801 -30.49 1.74 -23.68
C SER A 801 -29.36 0.94 -24.36
N ASN A 802 -28.12 1.37 -24.22
CA ASN A 802 -26.94 0.71 -24.83
C ASN A 802 -25.79 0.67 -23.81
N TRP A 803 -26.06 -0.02 -22.71
CA TRP A 803 -25.23 -0.10 -21.51
C TRP A 803 -23.92 -0.87 -21.76
N ASP A 804 -23.84 -1.70 -22.78
CA ASP A 804 -22.69 -2.56 -23.14
C ASP A 804 -22.02 -2.14 -24.46
N PHE A 805 -22.29 -0.94 -24.94
CA PHE A 805 -21.70 -0.33 -26.14
C PHE A 805 -21.83 -1.17 -27.43
N GLN A 806 -23.01 -1.74 -27.69
CA GLN A 806 -23.31 -2.38 -28.97
C GLN A 806 -23.13 -1.37 -30.12
N LEU A 807 -22.31 -1.71 -31.12
CA LEU A 807 -22.02 -0.82 -32.22
C LEU A 807 -22.93 -1.08 -33.41
N ASP A 808 -23.42 0.01 -33.98
CA ASP A 808 -24.12 -0.02 -35.30
C ASP A 808 -23.16 -0.30 -36.46
N ALA A 809 -23.69 -0.41 -37.65
CA ALA A 809 -22.92 -0.65 -38.88
C ALA A 809 -21.89 0.45 -39.19
N SER A 810 -22.06 1.65 -38.65
CA SER A 810 -21.11 2.75 -38.77
C SER A 810 -20.02 2.76 -37.68
N GLY A 811 -20.06 1.81 -36.75
CA GLY A 811 -19.12 1.70 -35.62
C GLY A 811 -19.38 2.69 -34.49
N ARG A 812 -20.62 3.19 -34.36
CA ARG A 812 -21.07 4.07 -33.29
C ARG A 812 -21.90 3.28 -32.27
N ALA A 813 -21.88 3.68 -31.03
CA ALA A 813 -22.78 3.16 -30.01
C ALA A 813 -24.03 4.07 -29.93
N PRO A 814 -25.20 3.64 -30.41
CA PRO A 814 -26.43 4.42 -30.30
C PRO A 814 -26.72 4.81 -28.85
N GLY A 815 -27.19 6.03 -28.64
CA GLY A 815 -27.47 6.56 -27.29
C GLY A 815 -26.28 7.24 -26.62
N TRP A 816 -25.07 7.09 -27.14
CA TRP A 816 -23.87 7.73 -26.63
C TRP A 816 -23.38 8.85 -27.53
N PHE A 817 -23.10 10.02 -26.94
CA PHE A 817 -22.52 11.19 -27.61
C PHE A 817 -21.10 11.41 -27.16
N LEU A 818 -20.12 11.47 -28.10
CA LEU A 818 -18.69 11.65 -27.80
C LEU A 818 -18.29 13.11 -28.03
N TRP A 819 -17.67 13.73 -27.02
CA TRP A 819 -17.17 15.09 -27.10
C TRP A 819 -15.68 15.17 -26.82
N ARG A 820 -14.97 16.03 -27.56
CA ARG A 820 -13.55 16.30 -27.43
C ARG A 820 -13.29 17.80 -27.47
N GLN A 821 -12.57 18.29 -26.49
CA GLN A 821 -12.19 19.72 -26.44
C GLN A 821 -11.22 20.10 -27.56
N PHE A 822 -10.28 19.20 -27.90
CA PHE A 822 -9.25 19.38 -28.92
C PHE A 822 -9.11 18.12 -29.79
N PRO A 823 -9.91 18.00 -30.87
CA PRO A 823 -9.93 16.77 -31.71
C PRO A 823 -8.57 16.32 -32.25
N ALA A 824 -7.63 17.24 -32.49
CA ALA A 824 -6.30 16.90 -33.03
C ALA A 824 -5.37 16.21 -32.00
N ARG A 825 -5.67 16.35 -30.71
CA ARG A 825 -4.84 15.87 -29.57
C ARG A 825 -5.55 14.85 -28.69
N GLN A 826 -6.76 14.49 -29.05
CA GLN A 826 -7.64 13.61 -28.26
C GLN A 826 -8.28 12.59 -29.17
N THR A 827 -8.42 11.36 -28.68
CA THR A 827 -9.13 10.29 -29.38
C THR A 827 -10.28 9.79 -28.49
N SER A 828 -11.47 9.71 -29.06
CA SER A 828 -12.62 9.03 -28.47
C SER A 828 -13.23 8.08 -29.49
N GLY A 829 -13.62 6.90 -29.05
CA GLY A 829 -14.18 5.87 -29.90
C GLY A 829 -14.39 4.56 -29.15
N PHE A 830 -14.55 3.49 -29.90
CA PHE A 830 -14.81 2.18 -29.32
C PHE A 830 -13.73 1.20 -29.73
N ASP A 831 -13.13 0.55 -28.72
CA ASP A 831 -12.08 -0.46 -28.91
C ASP A 831 -12.71 -1.85 -28.90
N ARG A 832 -12.51 -2.62 -29.98
CA ARG A 832 -13.03 -3.97 -30.15
C ARG A 832 -12.06 -5.06 -29.68
N ARG A 833 -10.89 -4.68 -29.18
CA ARG A 833 -9.85 -5.62 -28.73
C ARG A 833 -9.83 -5.77 -27.21
N ASP A 834 -10.14 -4.69 -26.51
CA ASP A 834 -10.07 -4.64 -25.05
C ASP A 834 -11.42 -4.16 -24.47
N TYR A 835 -12.30 -5.11 -24.20
CA TYR A 835 -13.66 -4.90 -23.72
C TYR A 835 -14.10 -6.05 -22.79
N ILE A 836 -15.18 -5.85 -22.09
CA ILE A 836 -15.79 -6.80 -21.17
C ILE A 836 -17.02 -7.46 -21.78
N ALA A 837 -17.92 -6.68 -22.38
CA ALA A 837 -19.17 -7.15 -22.98
C ALA A 837 -19.49 -6.39 -24.28
N GLY A 838 -20.58 -6.76 -24.97
CA GLY A 838 -21.11 -6.03 -26.13
C GLY A 838 -20.23 -6.04 -27.38
N GLY A 839 -18.98 -6.51 -27.28
CA GLY A 839 -18.03 -6.57 -28.40
C GLY A 839 -17.19 -5.31 -28.56
N ALA A 840 -17.35 -4.28 -27.73
CA ALA A 840 -16.49 -3.10 -27.70
C ALA A 840 -16.56 -2.37 -26.36
N ALA A 841 -15.49 -1.71 -25.95
CA ALA A 841 -15.46 -0.78 -24.84
C ALA A 841 -15.31 0.67 -25.34
N LEU A 842 -15.89 1.62 -24.66
CA LEU A 842 -15.61 3.04 -24.87
C LEU A 842 -14.15 3.32 -24.49
N ARG A 843 -13.39 3.94 -25.41
CA ARG A 843 -12.01 4.37 -25.21
C ARG A 843 -11.91 5.88 -25.32
N LEU A 844 -11.40 6.53 -24.28
CA LEU A 844 -11.08 7.95 -24.27
C LEU A 844 -9.57 8.11 -24.06
N GLU A 845 -8.89 8.85 -24.95
CA GLU A 845 -7.45 9.08 -24.90
C GLU A 845 -7.13 10.57 -24.96
N ASN A 846 -6.29 11.01 -24.04
CA ASN A 846 -5.79 12.37 -23.97
C ASN A 846 -4.25 12.37 -24.10
N ARG A 847 -3.72 13.18 -25.03
CA ARG A 847 -2.28 13.26 -25.34
C ARG A 847 -1.62 14.52 -24.82
N GLU A 848 -2.40 15.42 -24.24
CA GLU A 848 -1.91 16.67 -23.64
C GLU A 848 -2.52 16.88 -22.25
N PRO A 849 -1.74 17.37 -21.29
CA PRO A 849 -2.24 17.67 -19.97
C PRO A 849 -3.24 18.83 -19.96
N GLY A 850 -4.14 18.80 -18.98
CA GLY A 850 -5.12 19.87 -18.75
C GLY A 850 -6.30 19.91 -19.71
N LYS A 851 -6.46 18.93 -20.59
CA LYS A 851 -7.57 18.85 -21.55
C LYS A 851 -8.65 17.87 -21.12
N VAL A 852 -9.87 18.05 -21.62
CA VAL A 852 -11.05 17.27 -21.22
C VAL A 852 -11.72 16.63 -22.44
N LEU A 853 -12.14 15.37 -22.30
CA LEU A 853 -13.01 14.70 -23.26
C LEU A 853 -13.99 13.78 -22.50
N ASN A 854 -15.12 13.49 -23.09
CA ASN A 854 -16.17 12.69 -22.47
C ASN A 854 -17.06 11.95 -23.45
N ALA A 855 -17.83 11.02 -22.87
CA ALA A 855 -18.99 10.42 -23.51
C ALA A 855 -20.21 10.66 -22.64
N THR A 856 -21.33 11.00 -23.25
CA THR A 856 -22.56 11.36 -22.52
C THR A 856 -23.71 10.49 -23.00
N ALA A 857 -24.53 10.01 -22.08
CA ALA A 857 -25.82 9.38 -22.36
C ALA A 857 -26.94 10.14 -21.66
N LYS A 858 -28.06 10.32 -22.33
CA LYS A 858 -29.27 10.85 -21.69
C LYS A 858 -29.93 9.77 -20.83
N ILE A 859 -30.33 10.13 -19.64
CA ILE A 859 -31.00 9.27 -18.68
C ILE A 859 -32.23 9.94 -18.11
N ALA A 860 -33.20 9.16 -17.67
CA ALA A 860 -34.39 9.66 -16.99
C ALA A 860 -34.37 9.26 -15.52
N LEU A 861 -34.37 10.25 -14.63
CA LEU A 861 -34.33 10.04 -13.17
C LEU A 861 -35.54 10.61 -12.48
N GLN A 862 -36.33 9.80 -11.81
CA GLN A 862 -37.48 10.26 -11.02
C GLN A 862 -36.98 10.98 -9.75
N PRO A 863 -37.51 12.18 -9.45
CA PRO A 863 -37.10 12.96 -8.29
C PRO A 863 -37.23 12.19 -6.98
N GLY A 864 -36.19 12.22 -6.16
CA GLY A 864 -36.16 11.59 -4.84
C GLY A 864 -36.01 10.07 -4.82
N LYS A 865 -35.95 9.40 -5.96
CA LYS A 865 -35.72 7.96 -6.06
C LYS A 865 -34.26 7.63 -5.93
N ASN A 866 -33.98 6.43 -5.47
CA ASN A 866 -32.63 5.90 -5.35
C ASN A 866 -32.24 5.11 -6.59
N TYR A 867 -30.99 5.27 -7.01
CA TYR A 867 -30.45 4.63 -8.20
C TYR A 867 -29.11 3.98 -7.89
N ARG A 868 -28.81 2.91 -8.61
CA ARG A 868 -27.48 2.30 -8.68
C ARG A 868 -26.88 2.51 -10.04
N LEU A 869 -25.74 3.20 -10.06
CA LEU A 869 -24.86 3.31 -11.21
C LEU A 869 -23.73 2.30 -11.10
N SER A 870 -23.57 1.47 -12.11
CA SER A 870 -22.47 0.49 -12.16
C SER A 870 -21.75 0.57 -13.50
N PHE A 871 -20.43 0.43 -13.51
CA PHE A 871 -19.63 0.45 -14.73
C PHE A 871 -18.32 -0.30 -14.54
N ASP A 872 -17.78 -0.84 -15.62
CA ASP A 872 -16.40 -1.31 -15.65
C ASP A 872 -15.50 -0.20 -16.16
N MET A 873 -14.35 -0.03 -15.54
CA MET A 873 -13.36 0.95 -15.95
C MET A 873 -11.95 0.38 -15.85
N LYS A 874 -11.12 0.76 -16.82
CA LYS A 874 -9.67 0.49 -16.87
C LYS A 874 -8.97 1.79 -17.21
N THR A 875 -7.84 2.08 -16.54
CA THR A 875 -7.05 3.29 -16.82
C THR A 875 -5.59 2.96 -17.06
N ASP A 876 -4.97 3.71 -17.97
CA ASP A 876 -3.52 3.80 -18.17
C ASP A 876 -3.18 5.28 -18.33
N LEU A 877 -3.13 5.98 -17.17
CA LEU A 877 -2.98 7.42 -17.09
C LEU A 877 -1.65 7.80 -16.47
N GLN A 878 -1.05 8.86 -16.98
CA GLN A 878 0.09 9.53 -16.38
C GLN A 878 -0.42 10.68 -15.53
N ASP A 879 -0.09 10.67 -14.24
CA ASP A 879 -0.45 11.72 -13.32
C ASP A 879 0.18 13.04 -13.75
N VAL A 880 -0.65 14.04 -14.02
CA VAL A 880 -0.18 15.40 -14.28
C VAL A 880 -0.11 16.17 -12.97
N PRO A 881 1.04 16.72 -12.58
CA PRO A 881 1.15 17.51 -11.35
C PRO A 881 0.22 18.73 -11.34
N GLY A 882 -0.38 19.01 -10.20
CA GLY A 882 -0.99 20.30 -9.91
C GLY A 882 -2.52 20.36 -9.84
N ASN A 883 -3.28 19.30 -10.15
CA ASN A 883 -4.73 19.35 -9.98
C ASN A 883 -5.32 18.01 -9.52
N SER A 884 -5.90 17.99 -8.33
CA SER A 884 -6.54 16.82 -7.72
C SER A 884 -7.83 16.37 -8.43
N GLN A 885 -8.36 17.18 -9.35
CA GLN A 885 -9.57 16.85 -10.13
C GLN A 885 -9.25 16.20 -11.48
N PHE A 886 -7.99 15.97 -11.81
CA PHE A 886 -7.59 15.27 -13.01
C PHE A 886 -7.73 13.75 -12.86
N GLY A 887 -8.06 13.09 -13.94
CA GLY A 887 -8.22 11.64 -14.01
C GLY A 887 -9.47 11.17 -14.74
N ALA A 888 -9.78 9.89 -14.59
CA ALA A 888 -11.00 9.28 -15.09
C ALA A 888 -12.13 9.36 -14.07
N ASP A 889 -13.32 9.75 -14.52
CA ASP A 889 -14.47 10.03 -13.64
C ASP A 889 -15.80 9.70 -14.29
N VAL A 890 -16.81 9.46 -13.47
CA VAL A 890 -18.20 9.24 -13.88
C VAL A 890 -19.09 10.13 -13.06
N ILE A 891 -19.88 10.97 -13.75
CA ILE A 891 -20.75 11.91 -13.08
C ILE A 891 -22.19 11.82 -13.60
N VAL A 892 -23.13 12.19 -12.75
CA VAL A 892 -24.54 12.35 -13.09
C VAL A 892 -24.87 13.84 -13.03
N CYS A 893 -25.30 14.40 -14.15
CA CYS A 893 -25.76 15.78 -14.24
C CYS A 893 -27.30 15.81 -14.27
N GLN A 894 -27.91 16.61 -13.41
CA GLN A 894 -29.34 16.80 -13.36
C GLN A 894 -29.72 18.28 -13.48
N ALA A 895 -30.70 18.63 -14.29
CA ALA A 895 -31.27 19.97 -14.29
C ALA A 895 -32.26 20.09 -13.14
N ALA A 896 -32.08 21.05 -12.24
CA ALA A 896 -32.97 21.31 -11.14
C ALA A 896 -33.05 22.81 -10.87
N ARG A 897 -34.24 23.38 -10.81
CA ARG A 897 -34.52 24.80 -10.47
C ARG A 897 -33.67 25.81 -11.25
N GLY A 898 -33.39 25.54 -12.53
CA GLY A 898 -32.57 26.41 -13.38
C GLY A 898 -31.07 26.25 -13.18
N TYR A 899 -30.61 25.30 -12.35
CA TYR A 899 -29.22 24.95 -12.17
C TYR A 899 -28.93 23.55 -12.72
N LYS A 900 -27.71 23.32 -13.13
CA LYS A 900 -27.22 21.98 -13.43
C LYS A 900 -26.57 21.42 -12.17
N LEU A 901 -27.24 20.50 -11.48
CA LEU A 901 -26.68 19.77 -10.36
C LEU A 901 -25.74 18.68 -10.89
N ILE A 902 -24.55 18.63 -10.35
CA ILE A 902 -23.56 17.64 -10.70
C ILE A 902 -23.33 16.75 -9.47
N HIS A 903 -23.72 15.49 -9.58
CA HIS A 903 -23.36 14.48 -8.60
C HIS A 903 -22.06 13.82 -9.02
N PHE A 904 -21.07 13.79 -8.10
CA PHE A 904 -19.84 13.04 -8.23
C PHE A 904 -19.94 11.77 -7.36
N PRO A 905 -20.68 10.77 -7.84
CA PRO A 905 -20.89 9.57 -7.03
C PRO A 905 -19.63 8.72 -6.88
N PHE A 906 -18.59 9.03 -7.64
CA PHE A 906 -17.39 8.22 -7.75
C PHE A 906 -16.12 9.06 -7.53
N THR A 907 -15.12 8.49 -6.87
CA THR A 907 -13.81 9.14 -6.69
C THR A 907 -12.99 9.03 -7.96
N THR A 908 -12.52 10.16 -8.47
CA THR A 908 -11.69 10.23 -9.67
C THR A 908 -10.50 9.26 -9.59
N LEU A 909 -10.34 8.41 -10.61
CA LEU A 909 -9.21 7.49 -10.73
C LEU A 909 -8.07 8.10 -11.54
N ARG A 910 -6.85 7.89 -11.05
CA ARG A 910 -5.61 8.27 -11.72
C ARG A 910 -4.69 7.07 -11.84
N GLY A 911 -3.63 7.21 -12.63
CA GLY A 911 -2.61 6.19 -12.79
C GLY A 911 -3.08 4.97 -13.59
N LYS A 912 -2.39 3.84 -13.39
CA LYS A 912 -2.65 2.60 -14.11
C LYS A 912 -3.48 1.64 -13.26
N ASN A 913 -4.71 1.37 -13.69
CA ASN A 913 -5.62 0.45 -13.02
C ASN A 913 -6.13 -0.59 -14.04
N PRO A 914 -6.14 -1.87 -13.68
CA PRO A 914 -6.71 -2.92 -14.52
C PRO A 914 -8.24 -2.77 -14.62
N TRP A 915 -8.86 -3.54 -15.49
CA TRP A 915 -10.31 -3.63 -15.52
C TRP A 915 -10.90 -3.95 -14.15
N ARG A 916 -11.81 -3.09 -13.71
CA ARG A 916 -12.50 -3.26 -12.43
C ARG A 916 -13.94 -2.75 -12.54
N ARG A 917 -14.86 -3.49 -11.91
CA ARG A 917 -16.25 -3.06 -11.73
C ARG A 917 -16.33 -2.05 -10.59
N TYR A 918 -17.04 -0.97 -10.85
CA TYR A 918 -17.39 0.05 -9.86
C TYR A 918 -18.89 0.16 -9.78
N SER A 919 -19.39 0.52 -8.61
CA SER A 919 -20.80 0.76 -8.41
C SER A 919 -21.00 1.77 -7.30
N VAL A 920 -22.03 2.59 -7.45
CA VAL A 920 -22.35 3.63 -6.50
C VAL A 920 -23.85 3.85 -6.48
N ASP A 921 -24.39 3.97 -5.26
CA ASP A 921 -25.78 4.30 -5.06
C ASP A 921 -25.90 5.81 -4.80
N PHE A 922 -26.89 6.43 -5.42
CA PHE A 922 -27.19 7.84 -5.22
C PHE A 922 -28.69 8.09 -5.26
N GLN A 923 -29.13 9.18 -4.63
CA GLN A 923 -30.50 9.62 -4.71
C GLN A 923 -30.64 10.77 -5.73
N ALA A 924 -31.60 10.68 -6.62
CA ALA A 924 -31.94 11.78 -7.52
C ALA A 924 -32.43 12.97 -6.71
N ASP A 925 -32.03 14.19 -7.10
CA ASP A 925 -32.51 15.39 -6.42
C ASP A 925 -34.04 15.49 -6.49
N LYS A 926 -34.69 15.79 -5.39
CA LYS A 926 -36.15 15.88 -5.26
C LYS A 926 -36.80 16.97 -6.13
N TYR A 927 -36.01 17.87 -6.69
CA TYR A 927 -36.47 18.95 -7.56
C TYR A 927 -35.93 18.80 -9.00
N ALA A 928 -35.24 17.68 -9.31
CA ALA A 928 -34.69 17.46 -10.64
C ALA A 928 -35.80 17.30 -11.68
N ASN A 929 -35.57 17.79 -12.90
CA ASN A 929 -36.41 17.48 -14.04
C ASN A 929 -36.13 16.05 -14.49
N PRO A 930 -37.15 15.14 -14.48
CA PRO A 930 -36.93 13.74 -14.83
C PRO A 930 -36.38 13.51 -16.23
N GLN A 931 -36.61 14.43 -17.16
CA GLN A 931 -36.22 14.31 -18.57
C GLN A 931 -34.89 15.01 -18.89
N GLU A 932 -34.31 15.73 -17.95
CA GLU A 932 -33.09 16.52 -18.14
C GLU A 932 -31.97 16.03 -17.25
N ALA A 933 -31.63 14.75 -17.37
CA ALA A 933 -30.45 14.15 -16.72
C ALA A 933 -29.51 13.51 -17.74
N GLU A 934 -28.25 13.58 -17.44
CA GLU A 934 -27.17 13.03 -18.27
C GLU A 934 -26.19 12.27 -17.41
N LEU A 935 -25.78 11.10 -17.88
CA LEU A 935 -24.62 10.38 -17.39
C LEU A 935 -23.42 10.76 -18.24
N VAL A 936 -22.32 11.14 -17.61
CA VAL A 936 -21.10 11.58 -18.29
C VAL A 936 -19.90 10.76 -17.82
N LEU A 937 -19.24 10.10 -18.74
CA LEU A 937 -17.99 9.39 -18.54
C LEU A 937 -16.84 10.32 -18.99
N TRP A 938 -15.93 10.68 -18.06
CA TRP A 938 -14.91 11.70 -18.31
C TRP A 938 -13.49 11.18 -18.23
N LEU A 939 -12.65 11.76 -19.08
CA LEU A 939 -11.21 11.85 -18.87
C LEU A 939 -10.82 13.33 -18.79
N ARG A 940 -10.28 13.75 -17.64
CA ARG A 940 -9.93 15.14 -17.34
C ARG A 940 -8.44 15.27 -17.03
N GLY A 941 -7.76 16.12 -17.76
CA GLY A 941 -6.45 16.67 -17.43
C GLY A 941 -5.26 15.72 -17.48
N ASP A 942 -5.41 14.46 -17.06
CA ASP A 942 -4.33 13.49 -17.14
C ASP A 942 -4.10 13.03 -18.59
N VAL A 943 -2.84 12.66 -18.89
CA VAL A 943 -2.44 12.12 -20.19
C VAL A 943 -2.54 10.60 -20.15
N GLY A 944 -3.07 10.00 -21.23
CA GLY A 944 -3.21 8.55 -21.33
C GLY A 944 -4.61 8.13 -21.75
N THR A 945 -4.99 6.93 -21.39
CA THR A 945 -6.22 6.29 -21.88
C THR A 945 -7.06 5.76 -20.72
N VAL A 946 -8.38 5.96 -20.82
CA VAL A 946 -9.38 5.28 -20.01
C VAL A 946 -10.33 4.49 -20.90
N TYR A 947 -10.73 3.34 -20.41
CA TYR A 947 -11.74 2.49 -21.01
C TYR A 947 -12.92 2.36 -20.05
N PHE A 948 -14.15 2.41 -20.61
CA PHE A 948 -15.38 2.12 -19.89
C PHE A 948 -16.16 1.03 -20.63
N ASP A 949 -16.83 0.17 -19.85
CA ASP A 949 -17.71 -0.86 -20.39
C ASP A 949 -18.84 -1.16 -19.40
N ARG A 950 -19.90 -1.81 -19.85
CA ARG A 950 -21.10 -2.22 -19.09
C ARG A 950 -21.58 -1.16 -18.11
N VAL A 951 -21.86 0.01 -18.67
CA VAL A 951 -22.35 1.16 -17.90
C VAL A 951 -23.85 1.03 -17.68
N SER A 952 -24.25 0.63 -16.50
CA SER A 952 -25.61 0.26 -16.10
C SER A 952 -26.16 1.23 -15.07
N LEU A 953 -27.41 1.61 -15.21
CA LEU A 953 -28.15 2.44 -14.27
C LEU A 953 -29.53 1.83 -14.01
N ILE A 954 -29.80 1.45 -12.78
CA ILE A 954 -31.05 0.85 -12.35
C ILE A 954 -31.67 1.64 -11.20
N GLU A 955 -33.02 1.72 -11.15
CA GLU A 955 -33.74 2.22 -9.97
C GLU A 955 -33.68 1.17 -8.86
N LEU A 956 -33.42 1.62 -7.65
CA LEU A 956 -33.47 0.79 -6.45
C LEU A 956 -34.84 0.83 -5.81
N PRO A 957 -35.29 -0.27 -5.17
CA PRO A 957 -36.57 -0.35 -4.49
C PRO A 957 -36.79 0.72 -3.43
#